data_c6238a417b96e86ac2a8eb43e7de4203
#
_entry.id   c6238a417b96e86ac2a8eb43e7de4203
#
_cell.length_a   1.000
_cell.length_b   1.000
_cell.length_c   1.000
_cell.angle_alpha   90.00
_cell.angle_beta   90.00
_cell.angle_gamma   90.00
#
_symmetry.space_group_name_H-M   'P 1'
#
loop_
_entity.id
_entity.type
_entity.pdbx_description
1 polymer ?
#
loop_
_entity_poly.entity_id
_entity_poly.type
_entity_poly.pdbx_seq_one_letter_code
_entity_poly.pdbx_strand_id
1 'polypeptide(L)'
;MSANKVAYNPQEIEPEVQKYWADHQTFHATEDKNKEKYYCLVMFPYPSGRLHMGHVRNYTIGDVIARFNRLLGKNVLAPIGWDAFGMPAENAAIKNNKQPGDWTYSNIDYMKKQLKSLGLSYDWAREVATCRPEYYKWEQKFFGELYKKGLVYKKLSTVNWCPVDHTVLANEQVEDGCCWRCGSKVEQREIPQWYLKITAYADELLKDLDQLDGWPERVRTMQRNWIGRSEGLNITFKVADSDETFTVYTTRPDTFMGITYISISANHPLVKKCCETNPELDAFCKECRTQKFAEADIATMEKKGMATGLYAIHPLNGRKVPIYVANFVIMDYGTGAVMSVPGHDDRDYEFAKKYGIDIIPVIKASKDSDDPDLSEHAFTEHGIACHSGEFDGMNFEEAFKAIADKLESMGCAQRKVNYRLRDWGISRQRYWGAPIPMLTIDETGEIVPELDENLPVELPSNVKIDGVISPLKTDESWYKTTYKGKAATRETDTFDTFMESSWYYARYCSPRDEKEMFDKDAANYWLPVDQYIGGIEHAVLHLLYSRFFFKLLRDAGMVKYDEPFKRLLCQGMVLADAYYYLDENGTKNWVNPLDAIPTRDDKGNIVSAVDKDGHKLHHEGMIKMSKSKANGIDPEDMVRMYGADTVRLFMMFASPAELTLEWRQSGVEGSQRFLRKLWSQVQDLTLAGPCVKLDKSKLTPELRKVRHDLHLTIEKVTDDIGRRQTFNTAIAAIMELLNVASKCTGTDEVSMAVRYEVYNNVVLMLYPIVPHICFKLWSILGNTTEIDKETWPNVDKDALKEDEITVVVQVNGKVRARMNIDPNFDENTVTEKALATEEVKKFTDGKQIKKTIYVKGRLVNIVAI
;
A
#
# COMPACT_ATOMS: atom_id res chain seq x y z
N MET A 1 -34.31 11.70 -44.45
CA MET A 1 -34.08 10.31 -44.07
C MET A 1 -34.02 10.30 -42.55
N SER A 2 -34.95 9.65 -41.86
CA SER A 2 -34.86 9.51 -40.39
C SER A 2 -33.62 8.72 -40.08
N ALA A 3 -32.62 9.33 -39.45
CA ALA A 3 -31.44 8.66 -38.98
C ALA A 3 -31.88 7.57 -37.97
N ASN A 4 -31.72 6.33 -38.32
CA ASN A 4 -32.04 5.24 -37.42
C ASN A 4 -31.05 5.26 -36.21
N LYS A 5 -31.58 5.12 -35.02
CA LYS A 5 -30.77 4.92 -33.82
C LYS A 5 -29.88 3.69 -34.01
N VAL A 6 -28.59 3.85 -33.68
CA VAL A 6 -27.64 2.77 -33.69
C VAL A 6 -27.45 2.25 -32.22
N ALA A 7 -27.55 0.96 -32.03
CA ALA A 7 -27.33 0.39 -30.69
C ALA A 7 -25.88 0.58 -30.24
N TYR A 8 -25.67 0.76 -28.93
CA TYR A 8 -24.34 0.77 -28.35
C TYR A 8 -23.70 -0.61 -28.48
N ASN A 9 -22.60 -0.71 -29.22
CA ASN A 9 -21.83 -1.92 -29.42
C ASN A 9 -20.37 -1.72 -28.97
N PRO A 10 -19.99 -2.08 -27.75
CA PRO A 10 -18.63 -1.92 -27.27
C PRO A 10 -17.62 -2.72 -28.08
N GLN A 11 -17.99 -3.88 -28.64
CA GLN A 11 -17.10 -4.76 -29.42
C GLN A 11 -16.63 -4.13 -30.73
N GLU A 12 -17.31 -3.12 -31.22
CA GLU A 12 -16.92 -2.33 -32.41
C GLU A 12 -16.22 -1.02 -32.00
N ILE A 13 -16.81 -0.34 -31.01
CA ILE A 13 -16.35 1.00 -30.60
C ILE A 13 -14.97 0.95 -29.93
N GLU A 14 -14.79 0.04 -28.98
CA GLU A 14 -13.58 -0.01 -28.16
C GLU A 14 -12.30 -0.30 -28.96
N PRO A 15 -12.27 -1.32 -29.85
CA PRO A 15 -11.10 -1.57 -30.69
C PRO A 15 -10.79 -0.42 -31.66
N GLU A 16 -11.83 0.24 -32.21
CA GLU A 16 -11.65 1.39 -33.10
C GLU A 16 -10.95 2.55 -32.37
N VAL A 17 -11.43 2.88 -31.18
CA VAL A 17 -10.85 3.96 -30.37
C VAL A 17 -9.44 3.63 -29.89
N GLN A 18 -9.20 2.38 -29.45
CA GLN A 18 -7.86 1.91 -29.07
C GLN A 18 -6.88 1.98 -30.22
N LYS A 19 -7.32 1.60 -31.43
CA LYS A 19 -6.50 1.73 -32.63
C LYS A 19 -6.17 3.20 -32.93
N TYR A 20 -7.16 4.09 -32.81
CA TYR A 20 -6.93 5.53 -32.97
C TYR A 20 -5.84 6.04 -32.02
N TRP A 21 -5.92 5.73 -30.75
CA TRP A 21 -4.91 6.14 -29.75
C TRP A 21 -3.52 5.58 -30.04
N ALA A 22 -3.45 4.33 -30.51
CA ALA A 22 -2.18 3.70 -30.87
C ALA A 22 -1.54 4.36 -32.10
N ASP A 23 -2.33 4.59 -33.17
CA ASP A 23 -1.86 5.19 -34.42
C ASP A 23 -1.37 6.65 -34.22
N HIS A 24 -1.99 7.39 -33.30
CA HIS A 24 -1.65 8.79 -33.01
C HIS A 24 -0.70 8.97 -31.83
N GLN A 25 -0.26 7.87 -31.17
CA GLN A 25 0.55 7.92 -29.95
C GLN A 25 -0.01 8.94 -28.93
N THR A 26 -1.33 8.95 -28.74
CA THR A 26 -2.09 9.98 -28.02
C THR A 26 -1.56 10.25 -26.61
N PHE A 27 -1.00 9.24 -25.93
CA PHE A 27 -0.56 9.33 -24.54
C PHE A 27 0.96 9.40 -24.37
N HIS A 28 1.68 9.61 -25.47
CA HIS A 28 3.13 9.80 -25.42
C HIS A 28 3.49 11.11 -24.70
N ALA A 29 4.36 11.04 -23.70
CA ALA A 29 4.77 12.16 -22.88
C ALA A 29 6.24 12.52 -23.14
N THR A 30 6.48 13.82 -23.28
CA THR A 30 7.82 14.41 -23.37
C THR A 30 7.97 15.50 -22.32
N GLU A 31 9.22 15.87 -21.99
CA GLU A 31 9.53 16.90 -21.00
C GLU A 31 9.15 18.28 -21.53
N ASP A 32 7.99 18.81 -21.14
CA ASP A 32 7.48 20.15 -21.48
C ASP A 32 7.53 21.08 -20.27
N LYS A 33 8.52 21.95 -20.20
CA LYS A 33 8.72 22.90 -19.08
C LYS A 33 7.64 23.99 -19.00
N ASN A 34 6.80 24.14 -20.02
CA ASN A 34 5.70 25.14 -20.06
C ASN A 34 4.43 24.62 -19.42
N LYS A 35 4.35 23.34 -19.11
CA LYS A 35 3.21 22.69 -18.44
C LYS A 35 3.59 22.18 -17.07
N GLU A 36 2.63 22.20 -16.15
CA GLU A 36 2.76 21.50 -14.88
C GLU A 36 2.87 20.01 -15.15
N LYS A 37 3.95 19.37 -14.67
CA LYS A 37 4.11 17.94 -14.82
C LYS A 37 3.19 17.19 -13.86
N TYR A 38 2.77 16.01 -14.25
CA TYR A 38 2.06 15.07 -13.37
C TYR A 38 2.50 13.64 -13.67
N TYR A 39 3.20 13.02 -12.74
CA TYR A 39 3.65 11.64 -12.88
C TYR A 39 2.68 10.74 -12.11
N CYS A 40 1.83 10.01 -12.83
CA CYS A 40 0.89 9.02 -12.29
C CYS A 40 1.44 7.62 -12.52
N LEU A 41 1.82 6.95 -11.45
CA LEU A 41 2.44 5.63 -11.51
C LEU A 41 1.62 4.61 -10.75
N VAL A 42 1.32 3.51 -11.41
CA VAL A 42 0.72 2.32 -10.78
C VAL A 42 1.81 1.28 -10.63
N MET A 43 1.83 0.56 -9.52
CA MET A 43 2.77 -0.56 -9.34
C MET A 43 2.63 -1.53 -10.50
N PHE A 44 3.75 -1.84 -11.14
CA PHE A 44 3.78 -2.69 -12.32
C PHE A 44 3.52 -4.17 -11.95
N PRO A 45 2.94 -4.96 -12.88
CA PRO A 45 2.55 -6.33 -12.59
C PRO A 45 3.72 -7.31 -12.73
N TYR A 46 3.55 -8.43 -12.04
CA TYR A 46 4.33 -9.65 -12.23
C TYR A 46 3.79 -10.45 -13.42
N PRO A 47 4.58 -10.74 -14.47
CA PRO A 47 4.11 -11.50 -15.64
C PRO A 47 4.12 -13.01 -15.38
N SER A 48 3.46 -13.46 -14.33
CA SER A 48 3.37 -14.88 -13.95
C SER A 48 2.11 -15.59 -14.46
N GLY A 49 1.34 -14.93 -15.33
CA GLY A 49 0.11 -15.48 -15.89
C GLY A 49 -0.85 -14.40 -16.40
N ARG A 50 -2.15 -14.63 -16.28
CA ARG A 50 -3.19 -13.68 -16.68
C ARG A 50 -3.40 -12.57 -15.66
N LEU A 51 -3.90 -11.41 -16.09
CA LEU A 51 -4.42 -10.39 -15.20
C LEU A 51 -5.58 -10.95 -14.36
N HIS A 52 -5.80 -10.39 -13.20
CA HIS A 52 -6.98 -10.63 -12.36
C HIS A 52 -7.70 -9.31 -12.07
N MET A 53 -8.92 -9.37 -11.54
CA MET A 53 -9.74 -8.18 -11.31
C MET A 53 -9.13 -7.14 -10.35
N GLY A 54 -8.25 -7.56 -9.45
CA GLY A 54 -7.44 -6.63 -8.64
C GLY A 54 -6.52 -5.75 -9.48
N HIS A 55 -5.89 -6.31 -10.52
CA HIS A 55 -5.11 -5.54 -11.50
C HIS A 55 -6.00 -4.57 -12.27
N VAL A 56 -7.17 -5.03 -12.76
CA VAL A 56 -8.11 -4.17 -13.49
C VAL A 56 -8.51 -2.98 -12.64
N ARG A 57 -8.84 -3.20 -11.37
CA ARG A 57 -9.19 -2.13 -10.44
C ARG A 57 -8.04 -1.14 -10.26
N ASN A 58 -6.85 -1.65 -9.95
CA ASN A 58 -5.66 -0.84 -9.70
C ASN A 58 -5.32 0.05 -10.89
N TYR A 59 -5.26 -0.54 -12.08
CA TYR A 59 -4.88 0.18 -13.30
C TYR A 59 -5.98 1.14 -13.77
N THR A 60 -7.26 0.80 -13.57
CA THR A 60 -8.37 1.73 -13.86
C THR A 60 -8.32 2.96 -12.95
N ILE A 61 -8.04 2.80 -11.65
CA ILE A 61 -7.86 3.93 -10.73
C ILE A 61 -6.75 4.88 -11.25
N GLY A 62 -5.60 4.33 -11.60
CA GLY A 62 -4.49 5.11 -12.13
C GLY A 62 -4.84 5.82 -13.44
N ASP A 63 -5.53 5.13 -14.34
CA ASP A 63 -5.93 5.69 -15.62
C ASP A 63 -6.96 6.84 -15.48
N VAL A 64 -7.92 6.70 -14.56
CA VAL A 64 -8.88 7.77 -14.25
C VAL A 64 -8.15 9.02 -13.77
N ILE A 65 -7.19 8.87 -12.86
CA ILE A 65 -6.40 9.99 -12.33
C ILE A 65 -5.52 10.61 -13.43
N ALA A 66 -4.89 9.78 -14.26
CA ALA A 66 -4.05 10.24 -15.35
C ALA A 66 -4.85 11.04 -16.40
N ARG A 67 -6.01 10.52 -16.86
CA ARG A 67 -6.89 11.20 -17.82
C ARG A 67 -7.46 12.48 -17.25
N PHE A 68 -7.91 12.48 -16.00
CA PHE A 68 -8.39 13.68 -15.31
C PHE A 68 -7.32 14.79 -15.30
N ASN A 69 -6.07 14.46 -14.96
CA ASN A 69 -4.99 15.44 -14.93
C ASN A 69 -4.60 15.94 -16.34
N ARG A 70 -4.73 15.10 -17.39
CA ARG A 70 -4.59 15.58 -18.79
C ARG A 70 -5.66 16.59 -19.15
N LEU A 71 -6.92 16.34 -18.78
CA LEU A 71 -8.00 17.30 -19.00
C LEU A 71 -7.83 18.60 -18.18
N LEU A 72 -7.09 18.57 -17.07
CA LEU A 72 -6.66 19.75 -16.33
C LEU A 72 -5.51 20.50 -17.04
N GLY A 73 -5.05 20.04 -18.20
CA GLY A 73 -4.00 20.68 -18.99
C GLY A 73 -2.57 20.33 -18.55
N LYS A 74 -2.39 19.39 -17.63
CA LYS A 74 -1.06 18.99 -17.15
C LYS A 74 -0.34 18.11 -18.18
N ASN A 75 0.99 18.12 -18.10
CA ASN A 75 1.84 17.18 -18.82
C ASN A 75 1.94 15.86 -18.01
N VAL A 76 1.24 14.83 -18.45
CA VAL A 76 1.05 13.60 -17.67
C VAL A 76 1.92 12.49 -18.20
N LEU A 77 2.80 11.96 -17.32
CA LEU A 77 3.51 10.70 -17.53
C LEU A 77 2.75 9.56 -16.82
N ALA A 78 2.32 8.57 -17.58
CA ALA A 78 1.70 7.34 -17.08
C ALA A 78 2.34 6.13 -17.78
N PRO A 79 3.49 5.63 -17.30
CA PRO A 79 4.19 4.51 -17.89
C PRO A 79 3.65 3.18 -17.38
N ILE A 80 4.03 2.09 -18.07
CA ILE A 80 3.77 0.71 -17.64
C ILE A 80 4.98 -0.16 -17.99
N GLY A 81 5.16 -1.25 -17.26
CA GLY A 81 6.21 -2.24 -17.49
C GLY A 81 5.96 -3.50 -16.69
N TRP A 82 7.02 -4.27 -16.49
CA TRP A 82 6.93 -5.63 -15.97
C TRP A 82 8.00 -5.88 -14.92
N ASP A 83 7.55 -6.24 -13.70
CA ASP A 83 8.42 -6.83 -12.70
C ASP A 83 8.59 -8.30 -13.03
N ALA A 84 9.68 -8.63 -13.72
CA ALA A 84 9.71 -9.83 -14.54
C ALA A 84 10.68 -10.90 -14.06
N PHE A 85 11.38 -10.69 -12.96
CA PHE A 85 12.20 -11.68 -12.28
C PHE A 85 11.47 -12.39 -11.12
N GLY A 86 12.05 -13.43 -10.59
CA GLY A 86 11.67 -14.06 -9.34
C GLY A 86 10.99 -15.41 -9.43
N MET A 87 10.76 -15.99 -8.26
CA MET A 87 10.26 -17.34 -8.05
C MET A 87 8.94 -17.69 -8.73
N PRO A 88 7.93 -16.80 -8.80
CA PRO A 88 6.66 -17.18 -9.41
C PRO A 88 6.79 -17.57 -10.87
N ALA A 89 7.63 -16.85 -11.62
CA ALA A 89 7.89 -17.14 -13.03
C ALA A 89 8.76 -18.40 -13.19
N GLU A 90 9.83 -18.54 -12.39
CA GLU A 90 10.71 -19.70 -12.40
C GLU A 90 9.96 -21.00 -12.12
N ASN A 91 9.14 -21.03 -11.10
CA ASN A 91 8.40 -22.24 -10.75
C ASN A 91 7.25 -22.56 -11.70
N ALA A 92 6.60 -21.54 -12.26
CA ALA A 92 5.62 -21.76 -13.33
C ALA A 92 6.30 -22.36 -14.58
N ALA A 93 7.48 -21.88 -14.92
CA ALA A 93 8.28 -22.40 -16.03
C ALA A 93 8.69 -23.86 -15.80
N ILE A 94 9.21 -24.18 -14.62
CA ILE A 94 9.55 -25.55 -14.22
C ILE A 94 8.32 -26.47 -14.33
N LYS A 95 7.19 -26.07 -13.74
CA LYS A 95 5.94 -26.84 -13.80
C LYS A 95 5.45 -27.08 -15.21
N ASN A 96 5.69 -26.16 -16.14
CA ASN A 96 5.26 -26.24 -17.54
C ASN A 96 6.38 -26.74 -18.48
N ASN A 97 7.52 -27.18 -17.93
CA ASN A 97 8.71 -27.65 -18.66
C ASN A 97 9.17 -26.65 -19.74
N LYS A 98 9.31 -25.38 -19.36
CA LYS A 98 9.76 -24.27 -20.21
C LYS A 98 10.93 -23.54 -19.57
N GLN A 99 11.68 -22.78 -20.38
CA GLN A 99 12.66 -21.85 -19.83
C GLN A 99 11.93 -20.66 -19.15
N PRO A 100 12.41 -20.15 -18.01
CA PRO A 100 11.80 -19.01 -17.32
C PRO A 100 11.71 -17.75 -18.17
N GLY A 101 12.72 -17.48 -19.00
CA GLY A 101 12.71 -16.36 -19.93
C GLY A 101 11.57 -16.46 -20.93
N ASP A 102 11.46 -17.60 -21.65
CA ASP A 102 10.40 -17.82 -22.64
C ASP A 102 9.01 -17.74 -22.04
N TRP A 103 8.85 -18.33 -20.83
CA TRP A 103 7.60 -18.23 -20.06
C TRP A 103 7.25 -16.79 -19.72
N THR A 104 8.22 -16.04 -19.22
CA THR A 104 8.04 -14.64 -18.79
C THR A 104 7.69 -13.75 -19.98
N TYR A 105 8.44 -13.82 -21.10
CA TYR A 105 8.16 -13.01 -22.27
C TYR A 105 6.80 -13.33 -22.89
N SER A 106 6.42 -14.61 -22.99
CA SER A 106 5.09 -14.97 -23.50
C SER A 106 3.94 -14.43 -22.61
N ASN A 107 4.15 -14.39 -21.29
CA ASN A 107 3.18 -13.78 -20.37
C ASN A 107 3.15 -12.25 -20.48
N ILE A 108 4.28 -11.59 -20.67
CA ILE A 108 4.34 -10.15 -20.94
C ILE A 108 3.50 -9.82 -22.18
N ASP A 109 3.71 -10.52 -23.28
CA ASP A 109 2.95 -10.29 -24.50
C ASP A 109 1.44 -10.51 -24.33
N TYR A 110 1.08 -11.54 -23.57
CA TYR A 110 -0.32 -11.82 -23.28
C TYR A 110 -0.97 -10.75 -22.39
N MET A 111 -0.34 -10.42 -21.26
CA MET A 111 -0.86 -9.41 -20.35
C MET A 111 -0.90 -8.01 -20.98
N LYS A 112 0.06 -7.71 -21.87
CA LYS A 112 0.06 -6.48 -22.65
C LYS A 112 -1.17 -6.34 -23.54
N LYS A 113 -1.61 -7.42 -24.18
CA LYS A 113 -2.87 -7.45 -24.94
C LYS A 113 -4.06 -7.20 -24.04
N GLN A 114 -4.11 -7.84 -22.86
CA GLN A 114 -5.18 -7.61 -21.89
C GLN A 114 -5.22 -6.16 -21.39
N LEU A 115 -4.06 -5.55 -21.06
CA LEU A 115 -3.99 -4.14 -20.64
C LEU A 115 -4.46 -3.19 -21.76
N LYS A 116 -4.06 -3.45 -22.99
CA LYS A 116 -4.50 -2.65 -24.14
C LYS A 116 -6.00 -2.74 -24.36
N SER A 117 -6.59 -3.92 -24.21
CA SER A 117 -8.04 -4.11 -24.35
C SER A 117 -8.86 -3.37 -23.32
N LEU A 118 -8.29 -2.99 -22.17
CA LEU A 118 -8.93 -2.15 -21.15
C LEU A 118 -8.91 -0.66 -21.52
N GLY A 119 -8.22 -0.26 -22.58
CA GLY A 119 -8.15 1.12 -23.04
C GLY A 119 -7.40 2.05 -22.09
N LEU A 120 -6.38 1.57 -21.43
CA LEU A 120 -5.57 2.35 -20.50
C LEU A 120 -4.65 3.33 -21.23
N SER A 121 -4.53 4.55 -20.72
CA SER A 121 -3.78 5.65 -21.34
C SER A 121 -2.29 5.64 -21.00
N TYR A 122 -1.66 4.48 -21.12
CA TYR A 122 -0.24 4.32 -20.86
C TYR A 122 0.63 4.81 -22.02
N ASP A 123 1.78 5.39 -21.68
CA ASP A 123 2.87 5.66 -22.62
C ASP A 123 3.67 4.38 -22.87
N TRP A 124 3.25 3.60 -23.85
CA TRP A 124 3.90 2.33 -24.21
C TRP A 124 5.32 2.48 -24.77
N ALA A 125 5.73 3.67 -25.20
CA ALA A 125 7.10 3.93 -25.62
C ALA A 125 8.08 3.85 -24.44
N ARG A 126 7.57 4.01 -23.22
CA ARG A 126 8.37 3.95 -21.99
C ARG A 126 8.30 2.58 -21.28
N GLU A 127 7.77 1.57 -21.94
CA GLU A 127 7.71 0.20 -21.41
C GLU A 127 9.10 -0.33 -21.04
N VAL A 128 9.21 -0.94 -19.84
CA VAL A 128 10.40 -1.65 -19.38
C VAL A 128 10.03 -3.04 -18.87
N ALA A 129 11.00 -3.96 -18.89
CA ALA A 129 10.91 -5.25 -18.22
C ALA A 129 12.18 -5.46 -17.40
N THR A 130 12.05 -5.72 -16.12
CA THR A 130 13.20 -5.79 -15.20
C THR A 130 14.14 -6.94 -15.52
N CYS A 131 13.65 -8.00 -16.17
CA CYS A 131 14.46 -9.15 -16.60
C CYS A 131 15.33 -8.93 -17.84
N ARG A 132 15.24 -7.76 -18.47
CA ARG A 132 16.05 -7.47 -19.64
C ARG A 132 17.42 -6.96 -19.25
N PRO A 133 18.51 -7.42 -19.95
CA PRO A 133 19.87 -6.99 -19.67
C PRO A 133 20.08 -5.47 -19.69
N GLU A 134 19.42 -4.76 -20.61
CA GLU A 134 19.47 -3.28 -20.68
C GLU A 134 18.83 -2.57 -19.50
N TYR A 135 18.03 -3.28 -18.67
CA TYR A 135 17.50 -2.78 -17.42
C TYR A 135 18.46 -3.06 -16.25
N TYR A 136 18.72 -4.34 -15.95
CA TYR A 136 19.45 -4.71 -14.74
C TYR A 136 20.97 -4.44 -14.82
N LYS A 137 21.53 -4.19 -16.01
CA LYS A 137 22.89 -3.67 -16.17
C LYS A 137 23.18 -2.51 -15.21
N TRP A 138 22.23 -1.62 -15.06
CA TRP A 138 22.41 -0.38 -14.32
C TRP A 138 22.38 -0.58 -12.80
N GLU A 139 21.53 -1.45 -12.32
CA GLU A 139 21.55 -1.80 -10.90
C GLU A 139 22.79 -2.60 -10.53
N GLN A 140 23.28 -3.46 -11.45
CA GLN A 140 24.56 -4.14 -11.28
C GLN A 140 25.71 -3.14 -11.16
N LYS A 141 25.77 -2.16 -12.04
CA LYS A 141 26.79 -1.09 -12.00
C LYS A 141 26.69 -0.31 -10.68
N PHE A 142 25.49 0.14 -10.33
CA PHE A 142 25.27 0.92 -9.13
C PHE A 142 25.59 0.12 -7.85
N PHE A 143 25.28 -1.16 -7.83
CA PHE A 143 25.66 -2.06 -6.74
C PHE A 143 27.18 -2.11 -6.52
N GLY A 144 27.96 -2.22 -7.59
CA GLY A 144 29.42 -2.15 -7.53
C GLY A 144 29.94 -0.83 -6.97
N GLU A 145 29.30 0.29 -7.30
CA GLU A 145 29.62 1.61 -6.73
C GLU A 145 29.27 1.69 -5.23
N LEU A 146 28.11 1.16 -4.82
CA LEU A 146 27.71 1.10 -3.42
C LEU A 146 28.63 0.21 -2.58
N TYR A 147 29.14 -0.88 -3.17
CA TYR A 147 30.15 -1.74 -2.52
C TYR A 147 31.44 -0.96 -2.25
N LYS A 148 31.96 -0.21 -3.22
CA LYS A 148 33.15 0.65 -3.07
C LYS A 148 32.95 1.72 -1.98
N LYS A 149 31.69 2.20 -1.79
CA LYS A 149 31.33 3.16 -0.71
C LYS A 149 31.10 2.50 0.65
N GLY A 150 31.18 1.17 0.76
CA GLY A 150 30.96 0.42 2.00
C GLY A 150 29.49 0.36 2.46
N LEU A 151 28.53 0.63 1.55
CA LEU A 151 27.08 0.49 1.77
C LEU A 151 26.57 -0.91 1.46
N VAL A 152 27.40 -1.73 0.85
CA VAL A 152 27.15 -3.13 0.56
C VAL A 152 28.25 -3.99 1.23
N TYR A 153 27.87 -5.09 1.79
CA TYR A 153 28.80 -6.04 2.41
C TYR A 153 28.30 -7.47 2.35
N LYS A 154 29.21 -8.44 2.48
CA LYS A 154 28.88 -9.87 2.56
C LYS A 154 29.24 -10.41 3.94
N LYS A 155 28.36 -11.16 4.56
CA LYS A 155 28.64 -11.84 5.83
C LYS A 155 27.93 -13.18 5.88
N LEU A 156 28.48 -14.10 6.69
CA LEU A 156 27.80 -15.33 7.09
C LEU A 156 26.63 -14.97 8.02
N SER A 157 25.45 -15.43 7.73
CA SER A 157 24.24 -15.14 8.50
C SER A 157 23.34 -16.34 8.57
N THR A 158 22.71 -16.50 9.73
CA THR A 158 21.62 -17.46 9.90
C THR A 158 20.39 -16.95 9.18
N VAL A 159 19.88 -17.72 8.25
CA VAL A 159 18.72 -17.38 7.40
C VAL A 159 17.65 -18.44 7.49
N ASN A 160 16.40 -18.02 7.24
CA ASN A 160 15.30 -18.96 7.07
C ASN A 160 15.48 -19.68 5.72
N TRP A 161 15.54 -20.98 5.75
CA TRP A 161 15.74 -21.82 4.58
C TRP A 161 14.52 -22.72 4.37
N CYS A 162 13.95 -22.68 3.16
CA CYS A 162 12.96 -23.66 2.75
C CYS A 162 13.66 -24.89 2.16
N PRO A 163 13.56 -26.07 2.79
CA PRO A 163 14.23 -27.28 2.30
C PRO A 163 13.59 -27.88 1.05
N VAL A 164 12.33 -27.49 0.75
CA VAL A 164 11.58 -27.94 -0.43
C VAL A 164 11.78 -26.99 -1.62
N ASP A 165 11.71 -25.68 -1.39
CA ASP A 165 11.94 -24.69 -2.43
C ASP A 165 13.43 -24.37 -2.63
N HIS A 166 14.31 -24.92 -1.82
CA HIS A 166 15.78 -24.72 -1.83
C HIS A 166 16.19 -23.25 -1.91
N THR A 167 15.56 -22.42 -1.08
CA THR A 167 15.79 -20.97 -1.09
C THR A 167 15.78 -20.38 0.30
N VAL A 168 16.46 -19.23 0.43
CA VAL A 168 16.32 -18.34 1.58
C VAL A 168 14.95 -17.67 1.53
N LEU A 169 14.32 -17.59 2.71
CA LEU A 169 13.07 -16.88 2.93
C LEU A 169 13.34 -15.62 3.77
N ALA A 170 12.78 -14.51 3.38
CA ALA A 170 12.66 -13.36 4.26
C ALA A 170 11.77 -13.72 5.46
N ASN A 171 11.89 -12.97 6.56
CA ASN A 171 11.08 -13.25 7.76
C ASN A 171 9.57 -13.20 7.46
N GLU A 172 9.15 -12.29 6.57
CA GLU A 172 7.78 -12.09 6.13
C GLU A 172 7.25 -13.26 5.25
N GLN A 173 8.13 -14.11 4.80
CA GLN A 173 7.83 -15.31 4.00
C GLN A 173 7.75 -16.58 4.84
N VAL A 174 7.79 -16.43 6.15
CA VAL A 174 7.62 -17.53 7.11
C VAL A 174 6.33 -17.30 7.88
N GLU A 175 5.35 -18.18 7.65
CA GLU A 175 4.05 -18.17 8.30
C GLU A 175 3.96 -19.38 9.22
N ASP A 176 3.74 -19.16 10.51
CA ASP A 176 3.65 -20.22 11.54
C ASP A 176 4.83 -21.23 11.51
N GLY A 177 6.05 -20.72 11.26
CA GLY A 177 7.25 -21.56 11.16
C GLY A 177 7.37 -22.37 9.87
N CYS A 178 6.49 -22.13 8.91
CA CYS A 178 6.46 -22.81 7.62
C CYS A 178 6.69 -21.82 6.46
N CYS A 179 7.15 -22.36 5.34
CA CYS A 179 7.27 -21.60 4.11
C CYS A 179 5.87 -21.16 3.64
N TRP A 180 5.65 -19.86 3.50
CA TRP A 180 4.39 -19.26 3.02
C TRP A 180 3.86 -19.85 1.71
N ARG A 181 4.73 -20.48 0.96
CA ARG A 181 4.48 -20.97 -0.37
C ARG A 181 4.21 -22.47 -0.45
N CYS A 182 5.11 -23.31 0.07
CA CYS A 182 4.99 -24.76 -0.04
C CYS A 182 4.50 -25.41 1.27
N GLY A 183 4.34 -24.62 2.35
CA GLY A 183 3.91 -25.11 3.67
C GLY A 183 4.93 -25.99 4.39
N SER A 184 6.13 -26.20 3.84
CA SER A 184 7.17 -27.00 4.50
C SER A 184 7.74 -26.25 5.70
N LYS A 185 8.14 -27.02 6.71
CA LYS A 185 8.79 -26.48 7.90
C LYS A 185 10.11 -25.83 7.52
N VAL A 186 10.30 -24.58 7.96
CA VAL A 186 11.48 -23.79 7.66
C VAL A 186 12.65 -24.26 8.52
N GLU A 187 13.84 -24.36 7.92
CA GLU A 187 15.10 -24.61 8.60
C GLU A 187 15.91 -23.33 8.74
N GLN A 188 16.81 -23.30 9.70
CA GLN A 188 17.82 -22.25 9.80
C GLN A 188 19.13 -22.75 9.23
N ARG A 189 19.75 -21.98 8.36
CA ARG A 189 21.08 -22.29 7.80
C ARG A 189 21.98 -21.08 7.87
N GLU A 190 23.25 -21.32 8.13
CA GLU A 190 24.27 -20.30 8.00
C GLU A 190 24.75 -20.26 6.55
N ILE A 191 24.45 -19.15 5.87
CA ILE A 191 24.81 -18.96 4.46
C ILE A 191 25.42 -17.57 4.28
N PRO A 192 26.49 -17.42 3.49
CA PRO A 192 27.01 -16.11 3.13
C PRO A 192 25.93 -15.32 2.36
N GLN A 193 25.65 -14.12 2.80
CA GLN A 193 24.60 -13.25 2.26
C GLN A 193 25.14 -11.85 1.98
N TRP A 194 24.70 -11.23 0.91
CA TRP A 194 24.91 -9.82 0.62
C TRP A 194 23.84 -8.95 1.28
N TYR A 195 24.27 -7.82 1.80
CA TYR A 195 23.43 -6.87 2.50
C TYR A 195 23.63 -5.45 1.98
N LEU A 196 22.51 -4.70 1.86
CA LEU A 196 22.48 -3.26 1.75
C LEU A 196 22.24 -2.62 3.12
N LYS A 197 23.04 -1.63 3.50
CA LYS A 197 22.99 -0.97 4.81
C LYS A 197 21.83 0.03 4.93
N ILE A 198 20.59 -0.46 4.87
CA ILE A 198 19.40 0.38 5.09
C ILE A 198 19.38 1.00 6.48
N THR A 199 20.01 0.35 7.48
CA THR A 199 20.09 0.87 8.84
C THR A 199 20.88 2.16 8.94
N ALA A 200 21.81 2.42 8.02
CA ALA A 200 22.55 3.68 7.94
C ALA A 200 21.63 4.89 7.64
N TYR A 201 20.45 4.63 7.07
CA TYR A 201 19.45 5.65 6.73
C TYR A 201 18.21 5.59 7.64
N ALA A 202 18.22 4.78 8.70
CA ALA A 202 17.04 4.52 9.53
C ALA A 202 16.45 5.81 10.13
N ASP A 203 17.29 6.71 10.67
CA ASP A 203 16.84 8.00 11.23
C ASP A 203 16.22 8.90 10.17
N GLU A 204 16.85 8.99 9.00
CA GLU A 204 16.36 9.80 7.90
C GLU A 204 15.03 9.25 7.35
N LEU A 205 14.96 7.93 7.12
CA LEU A 205 13.73 7.27 6.69
C LEU A 205 12.60 7.48 7.69
N LEU A 206 12.89 7.47 8.98
CA LEU A 206 11.90 7.70 10.03
C LEU A 206 11.43 9.16 10.06
N LYS A 207 12.38 10.11 10.05
CA LYS A 207 12.09 11.55 10.10
C LYS A 207 11.28 12.01 8.90
N ASP A 208 11.63 11.53 7.71
CA ASP A 208 10.99 11.97 6.48
C ASP A 208 9.55 11.45 6.33
N LEU A 209 9.12 10.45 7.14
CA LEU A 209 7.70 10.06 7.22
C LEU A 209 6.80 11.22 7.65
N ASP A 210 7.31 12.18 8.40
CA ASP A 210 6.55 13.34 8.87
C ASP A 210 6.26 14.34 7.74
N GLN A 211 6.99 14.25 6.62
CA GLN A 211 6.79 15.09 5.43
C GLN A 211 5.89 14.42 4.38
N LEU A 212 5.53 13.17 4.56
CA LEU A 212 4.70 12.40 3.63
C LEU A 212 3.20 12.57 3.90
N ASP A 213 2.71 13.82 3.91
CA ASP A 213 1.31 14.16 4.18
C ASP A 213 0.31 13.55 3.17
N GLY A 214 0.77 13.28 1.95
CA GLY A 214 -0.01 12.60 0.91
C GLY A 214 -0.11 11.08 1.07
N TRP A 215 0.47 10.50 2.13
CA TRP A 215 0.44 9.07 2.40
C TRP A 215 -0.62 8.72 3.45
N PRO A 216 -1.32 7.57 3.33
CA PRO A 216 -2.22 7.09 4.36
C PRO A 216 -1.48 6.93 5.71
N GLU A 217 -2.08 7.44 6.79
CA GLU A 217 -1.47 7.36 8.14
C GLU A 217 -1.15 5.92 8.55
N ARG A 218 -2.00 4.98 8.13
CA ARG A 218 -1.77 3.55 8.38
C ARG A 218 -0.43 3.07 7.82
N VAL A 219 -0.06 3.49 6.60
CA VAL A 219 1.22 3.12 5.98
C VAL A 219 2.39 3.75 6.71
N ARG A 220 2.28 5.04 7.06
CA ARG A 220 3.32 5.75 7.84
C ARG A 220 3.56 5.08 9.19
N THR A 221 2.47 4.71 9.88
CA THR A 221 2.54 3.99 11.15
C THR A 221 3.18 2.60 11.00
N MET A 222 2.83 1.85 9.94
CA MET A 222 3.47 0.56 9.65
C MET A 222 4.99 0.71 9.46
N GLN A 223 5.44 1.72 8.72
CA GLN A 223 6.86 1.98 8.52
C GLN A 223 7.56 2.45 9.80
N ARG A 224 6.95 3.35 10.60
CA ARG A 224 7.50 3.75 11.91
C ARG A 224 7.70 2.54 12.82
N ASN A 225 6.70 1.68 12.91
CA ASN A 225 6.76 0.47 13.72
C ASN A 225 7.81 -0.53 13.20
N TRP A 226 7.95 -0.64 11.87
CA TRP A 226 8.94 -1.52 11.25
C TRP A 226 10.37 -1.04 11.48
N ILE A 227 10.62 0.25 11.31
CA ILE A 227 11.91 0.87 11.62
C ILE A 227 12.19 0.73 13.11
N GLY A 228 11.18 0.94 13.95
CA GLY A 228 11.22 0.61 15.38
C GLY A 228 12.39 1.26 16.11
N ARG A 229 12.53 2.59 15.99
CA ARG A 229 13.54 3.35 16.73
C ARG A 229 13.22 3.31 18.22
N SER A 230 14.18 2.89 19.01
CA SER A 230 14.11 2.89 20.46
C SER A 230 15.34 3.56 21.06
N GLU A 231 15.12 4.45 22.01
CA GLU A 231 16.17 5.03 22.84
C GLU A 231 16.25 4.25 24.14
N GLY A 232 17.45 3.94 24.54
CA GLY A 232 17.66 3.19 25.75
C GLY A 232 19.10 3.31 26.28
N LEU A 233 19.43 2.44 27.21
CA LEU A 233 20.73 2.37 27.85
C LEU A 233 21.34 0.99 27.64
N ASN A 234 22.58 0.97 27.19
CA ASN A 234 23.48 -0.15 27.40
C ASN A 234 24.05 -0.02 28.80
N ILE A 235 23.84 -1.00 29.67
CA ILE A 235 24.30 -0.99 31.04
C ILE A 235 25.23 -2.19 31.26
N THR A 236 26.46 -1.95 31.67
CA THR A 236 27.44 -2.97 31.94
C THR A 236 27.36 -3.42 33.39
N PHE A 237 27.12 -4.70 33.57
CA PHE A 237 27.10 -5.37 34.87
C PHE A 237 28.41 -6.13 35.10
N LYS A 238 28.90 -6.13 36.34
CA LYS A 238 29.99 -6.94 36.77
C LYS A 238 29.45 -8.28 37.31
N VAL A 239 30.08 -9.40 36.92
CA VAL A 239 29.78 -10.69 37.51
C VAL A 239 30.40 -10.76 38.92
N ALA A 240 29.62 -11.17 39.91
CA ALA A 240 30.10 -11.26 41.28
C ALA A 240 31.27 -12.24 41.40
N ASP A 241 32.24 -11.84 42.21
CA ASP A 241 33.42 -12.68 42.48
C ASP A 241 34.28 -13.01 41.23
N SER A 242 34.15 -12.15 40.17
CA SER A 242 34.86 -12.26 38.89
C SER A 242 35.19 -10.89 38.32
N ASP A 243 36.16 -10.82 37.40
CA ASP A 243 36.44 -9.61 36.61
C ASP A 243 35.64 -9.59 35.30
N GLU A 244 34.82 -10.60 35.05
CA GLU A 244 33.97 -10.63 33.85
C GLU A 244 32.85 -9.61 33.94
N THR A 245 32.54 -9.06 32.80
CA THR A 245 31.44 -8.10 32.63
C THR A 245 30.56 -8.50 31.45
N PHE A 246 29.32 -8.12 31.49
CA PHE A 246 28.39 -8.22 30.36
C PHE A 246 27.49 -7.01 30.29
N THR A 247 26.89 -6.76 29.15
CA THR A 247 26.05 -5.58 28.90
C THR A 247 24.62 -6.01 28.67
N VAL A 248 23.67 -5.31 29.28
CA VAL A 248 22.24 -5.39 28.97
C VAL A 248 21.78 -4.14 28.25
N TYR A 249 20.76 -4.26 27.41
CA TYR A 249 20.07 -3.11 26.83
C TYR A 249 18.68 -2.98 27.42
N THR A 250 18.30 -1.75 27.80
CA THR A 250 16.93 -1.47 28.28
C THR A 250 16.40 -0.17 27.71
N THR A 251 15.10 -0.13 27.39
CA THR A 251 14.34 1.08 27.05
C THR A 251 13.60 1.65 28.27
N ARG A 252 13.64 0.95 29.42
CA ARG A 252 13.00 1.30 30.66
C ARG A 252 14.01 1.48 31.82
N PRO A 253 14.98 2.43 31.69
CA PRO A 253 15.90 2.72 32.81
C PRO A 253 15.17 3.20 34.07
N ASP A 254 14.00 3.80 33.94
CA ASP A 254 13.14 4.22 35.05
C ASP A 254 12.84 3.06 36.02
N THR A 255 12.81 1.82 35.54
CA THR A 255 12.57 0.63 36.37
C THR A 255 13.83 -0.04 36.92
N PHE A 256 15.00 0.55 36.72
CA PHE A 256 16.32 -0.05 37.00
C PHE A 256 16.46 -0.56 38.46
N MET A 257 15.91 0.15 39.42
CA MET A 257 16.00 -0.24 40.84
C MET A 257 15.17 -1.47 41.20
N GLY A 258 14.21 -1.84 40.32
CA GLY A 258 13.35 -3.03 40.45
C GLY A 258 13.94 -4.33 39.88
N ILE A 259 15.20 -4.31 39.41
CA ILE A 259 15.85 -5.53 38.88
C ILE A 259 16.00 -6.53 39.98
N THR A 260 15.48 -7.75 39.79
CA THR A 260 15.61 -8.84 40.75
C THR A 260 16.37 -10.04 40.19
N TYR A 261 16.52 -10.13 38.87
CA TYR A 261 17.37 -11.12 38.20
C TYR A 261 17.81 -10.60 36.85
N ILE A 262 18.72 -11.31 36.20
CA ILE A 262 19.16 -11.08 34.83
C ILE A 262 18.83 -12.33 34.02
N SER A 263 18.27 -12.14 32.83
CA SER A 263 18.04 -13.20 31.86
C SER A 263 19.05 -13.11 30.72
N ILE A 264 19.69 -14.25 30.38
CA ILE A 264 20.64 -14.31 29.25
C ILE A 264 20.25 -15.40 28.25
N SER A 265 20.66 -15.21 27.02
CA SER A 265 20.48 -16.19 25.94
C SER A 265 21.30 -17.46 26.17
N ALA A 266 20.79 -18.61 25.75
CA ALA A 266 21.53 -19.87 25.73
C ALA A 266 22.84 -19.83 24.90
N ASN A 267 22.94 -18.84 23.99
CA ASN A 267 24.13 -18.58 23.16
C ASN A 267 25.06 -17.51 23.75
N HIS A 268 24.74 -16.94 24.90
CA HIS A 268 25.56 -15.91 25.51
C HIS A 268 26.94 -16.44 25.95
N PRO A 269 28.05 -15.72 25.74
CA PRO A 269 29.41 -16.20 26.08
C PRO A 269 29.57 -16.69 27.52
N LEU A 270 28.94 -16.02 28.50
CA LEU A 270 28.98 -16.42 29.90
C LEU A 270 28.43 -17.84 30.15
N VAL A 271 27.47 -18.29 29.32
CA VAL A 271 26.82 -19.61 29.51
C VAL A 271 27.76 -20.75 29.19
N LYS A 272 28.68 -20.56 28.24
CA LYS A 272 29.60 -21.65 27.81
C LYS A 272 30.38 -22.26 28.95
N LYS A 273 30.97 -21.44 29.82
CA LYS A 273 31.74 -21.91 31.00
C LYS A 273 30.84 -22.59 32.03
N CYS A 274 29.61 -22.07 32.21
CA CYS A 274 28.66 -22.67 33.15
C CYS A 274 28.21 -24.07 32.70
N CYS A 275 28.04 -24.28 31.41
CA CYS A 275 27.67 -25.57 30.82
C CYS A 275 28.78 -26.64 30.99
N GLU A 276 30.04 -26.25 31.05
CA GLU A 276 31.15 -27.18 31.27
C GLU A 276 31.10 -27.88 32.64
N THR A 277 30.52 -27.20 33.63
CA THR A 277 30.42 -27.69 35.01
C THR A 277 29.02 -28.12 35.43
N ASN A 278 28.00 -27.84 34.63
CA ASN A 278 26.60 -28.12 34.93
C ASN A 278 25.92 -28.82 33.73
N PRO A 279 25.84 -30.19 33.74
CA PRO A 279 25.22 -30.95 32.65
C PRO A 279 23.74 -30.67 32.43
N GLU A 280 22.96 -30.30 33.47
CA GLU A 280 21.55 -29.99 33.37
C GLU A 280 21.36 -28.64 32.63
N LEU A 281 22.20 -27.66 32.96
CA LEU A 281 22.22 -26.38 32.26
C LEU A 281 22.62 -26.56 30.78
N ASP A 282 23.59 -27.40 30.48
CA ASP A 282 23.98 -27.70 29.11
C ASP A 282 22.85 -28.35 28.31
N ALA A 283 22.13 -29.31 28.92
CA ALA A 283 20.96 -29.93 28.31
C ALA A 283 19.83 -28.88 28.02
N PHE A 284 19.55 -28.00 28.97
CA PHE A 284 18.57 -26.92 28.80
C PHE A 284 19.00 -25.93 27.71
N CYS A 285 20.27 -25.56 27.68
CA CYS A 285 20.80 -24.69 26.63
C CYS A 285 20.68 -25.31 25.23
N LYS A 286 20.92 -26.63 25.11
CA LYS A 286 20.71 -27.37 23.87
C LYS A 286 19.24 -27.37 23.46
N GLU A 287 18.32 -27.59 24.42
CA GLU A 287 16.87 -27.44 24.16
C GLU A 287 16.52 -26.05 23.64
N CYS A 288 16.95 -24.98 24.31
CA CYS A 288 16.71 -23.59 23.88
C CYS A 288 17.28 -23.28 22.49
N ARG A 289 18.45 -23.83 22.13
CA ARG A 289 19.06 -23.65 20.81
C ARG A 289 18.30 -24.37 19.69
N THR A 290 17.64 -25.48 20.02
CA THR A 290 16.85 -26.26 19.05
C THR A 290 15.42 -25.77 18.91
N GLN A 291 14.88 -25.12 19.96
CA GLN A 291 13.57 -24.51 19.94
C GLN A 291 13.66 -23.16 19.19
N LYS A 292 12.98 -23.06 18.04
CA LYS A 292 12.98 -21.88 17.19
C LYS A 292 11.57 -21.28 17.23
N PHE A 293 11.49 -20.09 17.78
CA PHE A 293 10.23 -19.35 17.85
C PHE A 293 10.32 -18.11 16.97
N ALA A 294 9.24 -17.83 16.22
CA ALA A 294 9.03 -16.50 15.72
C ALA A 294 8.83 -15.52 16.90
N GLU A 295 9.15 -14.26 16.74
CA GLU A 295 9.02 -13.26 17.81
C GLU A 295 7.58 -13.22 18.39
N ALA A 296 6.57 -13.52 17.56
CA ALA A 296 5.19 -13.67 17.99
C ALA A 296 4.95 -14.88 18.91
N ASP A 297 5.68 -15.97 18.71
CA ASP A 297 5.56 -17.18 19.55
C ASP A 297 6.16 -16.96 20.94
N ILE A 298 7.21 -16.12 21.04
CA ILE A 298 7.85 -15.76 22.30
C ILE A 298 6.88 -15.08 23.26
N ALA A 299 5.92 -14.31 22.75
CA ALA A 299 4.93 -13.62 23.57
C ALA A 299 3.97 -14.58 24.29
N THR A 300 3.63 -15.69 23.64
CA THR A 300 2.60 -16.65 24.13
C THR A 300 3.16 -17.95 24.72
N MET A 301 4.44 -18.24 24.49
CA MET A 301 5.07 -19.47 25.00
C MET A 301 5.26 -19.46 26.51
N GLU A 302 5.29 -20.64 27.10
CA GLU A 302 5.66 -20.84 28.51
C GLU A 302 7.09 -20.35 28.78
N LYS A 303 7.28 -19.45 29.74
CA LYS A 303 8.59 -18.92 30.11
C LYS A 303 9.33 -19.95 30.93
N LYS A 304 10.48 -20.43 30.42
CA LYS A 304 11.36 -21.39 31.05
C LYS A 304 12.76 -20.84 31.22
N GLY A 305 13.42 -21.19 32.29
CA GLY A 305 14.82 -20.84 32.50
C GLY A 305 15.51 -21.73 33.52
N MET A 306 16.81 -21.57 33.59
CA MET A 306 17.68 -22.32 34.53
C MET A 306 18.75 -21.38 35.09
N ALA A 307 18.97 -21.42 36.40
CA ALA A 307 19.97 -20.60 37.06
C ALA A 307 21.39 -21.04 36.61
N THR A 308 22.23 -20.05 36.29
CA THR A 308 23.63 -20.29 35.90
C THR A 308 24.54 -20.55 37.10
N GLY A 309 24.11 -20.25 38.32
CA GLY A 309 24.95 -20.20 39.52
C GLY A 309 25.74 -18.90 39.66
N LEU A 310 25.73 -18.05 38.63
CA LEU A 310 26.38 -16.73 38.66
C LEU A 310 25.41 -15.64 39.17
N TYR A 311 26.02 -14.58 39.72
CA TYR A 311 25.31 -13.38 40.14
C TYR A 311 25.89 -12.13 39.47
N ALA A 312 25.04 -11.17 39.12
CA ALA A 312 25.44 -9.83 38.69
C ALA A 312 25.43 -8.86 39.87
N ILE A 313 26.35 -7.92 39.89
CA ILE A 313 26.37 -6.82 40.87
C ILE A 313 25.54 -5.65 40.32
N HIS A 314 24.48 -5.26 41.02
CA HIS A 314 23.67 -4.10 40.64
C HIS A 314 24.50 -2.83 40.84
N PRO A 315 24.74 -2.01 39.76
CA PRO A 315 25.71 -0.90 39.82
C PRO A 315 25.42 0.17 40.88
N LEU A 316 24.12 0.49 41.14
CA LEU A 316 23.76 1.61 42.04
C LEU A 316 23.68 1.22 43.53
N ASN A 317 23.28 -0.03 43.85
CA ASN A 317 23.04 -0.41 45.24
C ASN A 317 23.89 -1.60 45.70
N GLY A 318 24.71 -2.18 44.83
CA GLY A 318 25.62 -3.30 45.14
C GLY A 318 24.94 -4.64 45.38
N ARG A 319 23.61 -4.75 45.20
CA ARG A 319 22.89 -6.00 45.40
C ARG A 319 23.35 -7.06 44.41
N LYS A 320 23.54 -8.31 44.88
CA LYS A 320 23.79 -9.47 44.00
C LYS A 320 22.44 -9.97 43.47
N VAL A 321 22.27 -10.01 42.16
CA VAL A 321 21.09 -10.52 41.46
C VAL A 321 21.44 -11.75 40.64
N PRO A 322 20.67 -12.83 40.72
CA PRO A 322 20.99 -14.10 40.06
C PRO A 322 20.88 -13.97 38.52
N ILE A 323 21.69 -14.73 37.81
CA ILE A 323 21.69 -14.81 36.34
C ILE A 323 21.06 -16.12 35.92
N TYR A 324 20.03 -16.06 35.07
CA TYR A 324 19.32 -17.21 34.51
C TYR A 324 19.54 -17.28 33.00
N VAL A 325 19.71 -18.50 32.46
CA VAL A 325 19.45 -18.73 31.03
C VAL A 325 17.93 -18.80 30.85
N ALA A 326 17.39 -18.06 29.91
CA ALA A 326 15.95 -18.04 29.65
C ALA A 326 15.65 -18.32 28.18
N ASN A 327 14.58 -19.11 27.91
CA ASN A 327 14.21 -19.52 26.54
C ASN A 327 13.67 -18.39 25.68
N PHE A 328 13.29 -17.26 26.27
CA PHE A 328 12.74 -16.07 25.59
C PHE A 328 13.78 -14.98 25.32
N VAL A 329 15.07 -15.19 25.66
CA VAL A 329 16.14 -14.23 25.35
C VAL A 329 16.92 -14.70 24.13
N ILE A 330 16.93 -13.87 23.09
CA ILE A 330 17.57 -14.15 21.80
C ILE A 330 18.90 -13.42 21.72
N MET A 331 19.96 -14.09 21.21
CA MET A 331 21.28 -13.49 21.06
C MET A 331 21.31 -12.37 20.00
N ASP A 332 20.51 -12.49 18.96
CA ASP A 332 20.49 -11.57 17.83
C ASP A 332 19.71 -10.26 18.09
N TYR A 333 19.10 -10.14 19.27
CA TYR A 333 18.40 -8.92 19.69
C TYR A 333 19.12 -8.27 20.89
N GLY A 334 19.67 -7.11 20.67
CA GLY A 334 20.41 -6.37 21.71
C GLY A 334 21.78 -6.99 22.01
N THR A 335 22.00 -7.38 23.26
CA THR A 335 23.27 -7.92 23.76
C THR A 335 23.18 -9.41 24.13
N GLY A 336 22.05 -10.04 23.90
CA GLY A 336 21.77 -11.38 24.38
C GLY A 336 21.60 -11.50 25.91
N ALA A 337 21.46 -10.37 26.59
CA ALA A 337 21.20 -10.26 28.01
C ALA A 337 20.17 -9.17 28.30
N VAL A 338 19.26 -9.39 29.24
CA VAL A 338 18.17 -8.49 29.61
C VAL A 338 18.14 -8.33 31.12
N MET A 339 18.01 -7.10 31.60
CA MET A 339 17.64 -6.88 33.00
C MET A 339 16.18 -7.24 33.17
N SER A 340 15.86 -8.00 34.19
CA SER A 340 14.51 -8.45 34.46
C SER A 340 13.91 -7.72 35.63
N VAL A 341 12.74 -7.11 35.38
CA VAL A 341 12.01 -6.26 36.34
C VAL A 341 10.57 -6.77 36.48
N PRO A 342 10.34 -7.80 37.29
CA PRO A 342 9.04 -8.47 37.40
C PRO A 342 7.89 -7.57 37.83
N GLY A 343 8.16 -6.47 38.52
CA GLY A 343 7.11 -5.49 38.90
C GLY A 343 6.53 -4.73 37.72
N HIS A 344 7.25 -4.66 36.56
CA HIS A 344 6.96 -3.75 35.47
C HIS A 344 7.10 -4.33 34.06
N ASP A 345 7.20 -5.67 33.95
CA ASP A 345 7.21 -6.43 32.71
C ASP A 345 6.46 -7.76 32.92
N ASP A 346 5.42 -8.03 32.12
CA ASP A 346 4.56 -9.20 32.29
C ASP A 346 5.33 -10.50 32.06
N ARG A 347 6.26 -10.52 31.13
CA ARG A 347 7.11 -11.67 30.83
C ARG A 347 8.03 -12.01 32.00
N ASP A 348 8.64 -10.97 32.58
CA ASP A 348 9.49 -11.11 33.75
C ASP A 348 8.68 -11.47 34.98
N TYR A 349 7.44 -10.98 35.08
CA TYR A 349 6.50 -11.31 36.16
C TYR A 349 6.13 -12.80 36.16
N GLU A 350 5.70 -13.34 34.99
CA GLU A 350 5.37 -14.75 34.83
C GLU A 350 6.56 -15.65 35.26
N PHE A 351 7.76 -15.26 34.82
CA PHE A 351 8.98 -15.97 35.16
C PHE A 351 9.28 -15.92 36.67
N ALA A 352 9.23 -14.75 37.26
CA ALA A 352 9.51 -14.57 38.70
C ALA A 352 8.52 -15.33 39.58
N LYS A 353 7.22 -15.31 39.24
CA LYS A 353 6.20 -16.13 39.94
C LYS A 353 6.51 -17.62 39.87
N LYS A 354 6.91 -18.11 38.70
CA LYS A 354 7.23 -19.52 38.49
C LYS A 354 8.47 -20.00 39.29
N TYR A 355 9.48 -19.16 39.37
CA TYR A 355 10.75 -19.50 40.00
C TYR A 355 10.93 -18.95 41.41
N GLY A 356 9.88 -18.29 41.97
CA GLY A 356 9.92 -17.78 43.34
C GLY A 356 10.90 -16.63 43.54
N ILE A 357 11.09 -15.79 42.53
CA ILE A 357 11.97 -14.61 42.54
C ILE A 357 11.19 -13.40 43.06
N ASP A 358 11.86 -12.54 43.82
CA ASP A 358 11.24 -11.35 44.42
C ASP A 358 10.69 -10.41 43.32
N ILE A 359 9.53 -9.82 43.59
CA ILE A 359 8.88 -8.82 42.73
C ILE A 359 8.84 -7.49 43.50
N ILE A 360 9.53 -6.48 42.98
CA ILE A 360 9.71 -5.19 43.66
C ILE A 360 9.00 -4.11 42.81
N PRO A 361 7.98 -3.43 43.35
CA PRO A 361 7.39 -2.28 42.68
C PRO A 361 8.33 -1.06 42.75
N VAL A 362 8.62 -0.43 41.62
CA VAL A 362 9.43 0.80 41.56
C VAL A 362 8.79 1.89 40.72
N ILE A 363 7.61 1.62 40.16
CA ILE A 363 6.78 2.60 39.48
C ILE A 363 5.34 2.50 40.01
N LYS A 364 4.71 3.63 40.28
CA LYS A 364 3.31 3.75 40.67
C LYS A 364 2.56 4.72 39.76
N ALA A 365 1.22 4.66 39.75
CA ALA A 365 0.39 5.38 38.78
C ALA A 365 0.51 6.92 38.88
N SER A 366 0.60 7.45 40.11
CA SER A 366 0.74 8.90 40.37
C SER A 366 1.50 9.13 41.67
N LYS A 367 1.86 10.41 41.94
CA LYS A 367 2.58 10.78 43.19
C LYS A 367 1.77 10.41 44.47
N ASP A 368 0.46 10.49 44.38
CA ASP A 368 -0.43 10.29 45.52
C ASP A 368 -1.08 8.90 45.57
N SER A 369 -0.76 8.02 44.60
CA SER A 369 -1.26 6.66 44.60
C SER A 369 -0.45 5.76 45.53
N ASP A 370 -1.10 4.72 46.06
CA ASP A 370 -0.43 3.59 46.71
C ASP A 370 0.45 2.82 45.67
N ASP A 371 1.26 1.94 46.21
CA ASP A 371 2.03 1.01 45.33
C ASP A 371 1.06 0.14 44.53
N PRO A 372 1.45 -0.26 43.30
CA PRO A 372 0.59 -1.10 42.45
C PRO A 372 0.37 -2.46 43.10
N ASP A 373 -0.84 -2.98 42.99
CA ASP A 373 -1.12 -4.36 43.33
C ASP A 373 -0.50 -5.33 42.31
N LEU A 374 0.56 -6.01 42.71
CA LEU A 374 1.30 -6.96 41.91
C LEU A 374 0.90 -8.41 42.22
N SER A 375 -0.29 -8.64 42.77
CA SER A 375 -0.73 -10.01 43.13
C SER A 375 -1.01 -10.89 41.89
N GLU A 376 -1.59 -10.31 40.84
CA GLU A 376 -2.01 -11.03 39.64
C GLU A 376 -1.21 -10.72 38.37
N HIS A 377 -0.70 -9.49 38.20
CA HIS A 377 0.02 -9.03 37.01
C HIS A 377 1.01 -7.90 37.34
N ALA A 378 1.92 -7.64 36.40
CA ALA A 378 2.86 -6.53 36.47
C ALA A 378 2.15 -5.19 36.21
N PHE A 379 2.72 -4.09 36.73
CA PHE A 379 2.33 -2.73 36.36
C PHE A 379 3.24 -2.25 35.22
N THR A 380 2.80 -2.36 34.00
CA THR A 380 3.62 -2.12 32.77
C THR A 380 3.58 -0.67 32.28
N GLU A 381 2.64 0.13 32.77
CA GLU A 381 2.48 1.52 32.35
C GLU A 381 3.60 2.42 32.84
N HIS A 382 3.78 3.57 32.17
CA HIS A 382 4.62 4.62 32.67
C HIS A 382 3.93 5.30 33.87
N GLY A 383 4.73 5.74 34.83
CA GLY A 383 4.20 6.37 36.04
C GLY A 383 5.26 7.18 36.77
N ILE A 384 5.20 7.16 38.08
CA ILE A 384 6.10 7.89 38.97
C ILE A 384 6.98 6.89 39.70
N ALA A 385 8.29 7.14 39.70
CA ALA A 385 9.25 6.30 40.41
C ALA A 385 9.01 6.29 41.92
N CYS A 386 9.06 5.08 42.52
CA CYS A 386 8.96 4.83 43.95
C CYS A 386 9.99 3.75 44.34
N HIS A 387 10.33 3.63 45.61
CA HIS A 387 11.34 2.68 46.12
C HIS A 387 12.66 2.68 45.34
N SER A 388 12.95 3.79 44.66
CA SER A 388 14.11 4.01 43.82
C SER A 388 15.13 5.01 44.42
N GLY A 389 14.96 5.35 45.71
CA GLY A 389 15.88 6.21 46.47
C GLY A 389 15.89 7.64 45.95
N GLU A 390 17.03 8.11 45.47
CA GLU A 390 17.15 9.48 44.94
C GLU A 390 16.29 9.81 43.71
N PHE A 391 15.72 8.78 43.05
CA PHE A 391 14.87 8.91 41.88
C PHE A 391 13.38 8.89 42.21
N ASP A 392 13.00 8.77 43.49
CA ASP A 392 11.61 8.72 43.91
C ASP A 392 10.86 10.03 43.56
N GLY A 393 9.64 9.91 43.07
CA GLY A 393 8.79 11.04 42.71
C GLY A 393 9.02 11.57 41.27
N MET A 394 10.01 11.07 40.55
CA MET A 394 10.27 11.43 39.14
C MET A 394 9.30 10.73 38.20
N ASN A 395 8.90 11.42 37.12
CA ASN A 395 8.19 10.79 36.02
C ASN A 395 9.16 9.99 35.14
N PHE A 396 8.64 9.34 34.07
CA PHE A 396 9.43 8.49 33.19
C PHE A 396 10.64 9.22 32.60
N GLU A 397 10.45 10.41 32.02
CA GLU A 397 11.50 11.17 31.35
C GLU A 397 12.56 11.66 32.35
N GLU A 398 12.12 12.14 33.50
CA GLU A 398 13.00 12.59 34.58
C GLU A 398 13.83 11.44 35.15
N ALA A 399 13.21 10.32 35.44
CA ALA A 399 13.86 9.12 35.97
C ALA A 399 14.83 8.51 34.92
N PHE A 400 14.38 8.41 33.66
CA PHE A 400 15.25 7.97 32.56
C PHE A 400 16.53 8.80 32.52
N LYS A 401 16.37 10.12 32.48
CA LYS A 401 17.51 11.04 32.38
C LYS A 401 18.41 10.93 33.60
N ALA A 402 17.86 10.97 34.80
CA ALA A 402 18.63 10.97 36.06
C ALA A 402 19.42 9.65 36.25
N ILE A 403 18.79 8.51 35.99
CA ILE A 403 19.43 7.18 36.11
C ILE A 403 20.50 7.04 35.01
N ALA A 404 20.21 7.48 33.79
CA ALA A 404 21.17 7.44 32.71
C ALA A 404 22.42 8.29 33.03
N ASP A 405 22.22 9.54 33.42
CA ASP A 405 23.32 10.47 33.79
C ASP A 405 24.17 9.87 34.94
N LYS A 406 23.53 9.26 35.92
CA LYS A 406 24.21 8.62 37.06
C LYS A 406 25.08 7.44 36.63
N LEU A 407 24.50 6.52 35.87
CA LEU A 407 25.19 5.31 35.40
C LEU A 407 26.32 5.65 34.41
N GLU A 408 26.11 6.65 33.54
CA GLU A 408 27.16 7.16 32.62
C GLU A 408 28.30 7.80 33.39
N SER A 409 28.00 8.57 34.44
CA SER A 409 29.04 9.19 35.31
C SER A 409 29.91 8.16 36.05
N MET A 410 29.32 6.97 36.31
CA MET A 410 30.05 5.84 36.90
C MET A 410 30.79 4.99 35.84
N GLY A 411 30.68 5.30 34.55
CA GLY A 411 31.33 4.60 33.46
C GLY A 411 30.77 3.23 33.18
N CYS A 412 29.56 2.92 33.70
CA CYS A 412 28.94 1.60 33.55
C CYS A 412 27.71 1.64 32.61
N ALA A 413 27.39 2.78 31.97
CA ALA A 413 26.33 2.85 30.99
C ALA A 413 26.67 3.78 29.82
N GLN A 414 25.95 3.60 28.74
CA GLN A 414 25.99 4.45 27.55
C GLN A 414 24.59 4.53 26.93
N ARG A 415 24.11 5.74 26.64
CA ARG A 415 22.89 5.92 25.86
C ARG A 415 23.08 5.38 24.46
N LYS A 416 22.07 4.65 23.97
CA LYS A 416 22.12 4.01 22.66
C LYS A 416 20.75 4.06 22.01
N VAL A 417 20.76 4.43 20.73
CA VAL A 417 19.61 4.29 19.86
C VAL A 417 19.72 2.94 19.15
N ASN A 418 18.71 2.13 19.24
CA ASN A 418 18.59 0.88 18.52
C ASN A 418 17.41 0.96 17.54
N TYR A 419 17.49 0.17 16.46
CA TYR A 419 16.46 0.01 15.47
C TYR A 419 16.05 -1.45 15.40
N ARG A 420 14.74 -1.71 15.22
CA ARG A 420 14.25 -3.04 14.86
C ARG A 420 14.63 -3.39 13.43
N LEU A 421 14.65 -2.37 12.56
CA LEU A 421 15.08 -2.48 11.17
C LEU A 421 16.47 -3.13 11.10
N ARG A 422 16.61 -4.13 10.23
CA ARG A 422 17.88 -4.79 9.92
C ARG A 422 18.30 -4.45 8.50
N ASP A 423 19.59 -4.61 8.22
CA ASP A 423 20.09 -4.43 6.86
C ASP A 423 19.41 -5.37 5.87
N TRP A 424 19.16 -4.85 4.70
CA TRP A 424 18.41 -5.54 3.66
C TRP A 424 19.25 -6.65 3.03
N GLY A 425 18.87 -7.91 3.27
CA GLY A 425 19.50 -9.09 2.68
C GLY A 425 19.01 -9.30 1.24
N ILE A 426 19.92 -9.18 0.30
CA ILE A 426 19.58 -9.15 -1.14
C ILE A 426 19.94 -10.41 -1.90
N SER A 427 20.65 -11.35 -1.32
CA SER A 427 21.03 -12.61 -1.98
C SER A 427 19.87 -13.57 -2.12
N ARG A 428 19.67 -14.13 -3.31
CA ARG A 428 18.73 -15.22 -3.59
C ARG A 428 19.44 -16.34 -4.33
N GLN A 429 19.28 -17.58 -3.86
CA GLN A 429 19.87 -18.78 -4.47
C GLN A 429 18.96 -19.28 -5.58
N ARG A 430 18.78 -18.46 -6.61
CA ARG A 430 17.84 -18.66 -7.72
C ARG A 430 18.53 -18.44 -9.05
N TYR A 431 17.97 -19.05 -10.11
CA TYR A 431 18.39 -18.79 -11.47
C TYR A 431 17.72 -17.53 -12.05
N TRP A 432 16.36 -17.43 -11.95
CA TRP A 432 15.61 -16.35 -12.57
C TRP A 432 15.60 -15.09 -11.71
N GLY A 433 16.70 -14.35 -11.81
CA GLY A 433 16.96 -13.09 -11.12
C GLY A 433 18.19 -12.40 -11.71
N ALA A 434 18.36 -11.10 -11.49
CA ALA A 434 19.54 -10.40 -11.95
C ALA A 434 20.78 -10.89 -11.19
N PRO A 435 21.85 -11.35 -11.86
CA PRO A 435 23.07 -11.83 -11.21
C PRO A 435 23.74 -10.73 -10.40
N ILE A 436 24.20 -11.07 -9.20
CA ILE A 436 25.01 -10.16 -8.36
C ILE A 436 26.39 -10.01 -9.02
N PRO A 437 26.82 -8.80 -9.43
CA PRO A 437 27.99 -8.59 -10.28
C PRO A 437 29.30 -8.56 -9.46
N MET A 438 29.53 -9.59 -8.67
CA MET A 438 30.70 -9.67 -7.79
C MET A 438 31.56 -10.87 -8.15
N LEU A 439 32.87 -10.68 -8.01
CA LEU A 439 33.87 -11.69 -8.29
C LEU A 439 34.73 -11.96 -7.05
N THR A 440 35.13 -13.21 -6.86
CA THR A 440 36.17 -13.56 -5.91
C THR A 440 37.45 -13.94 -6.70
N ILE A 441 38.55 -13.26 -6.44
CA ILE A 441 39.84 -13.57 -7.07
C ILE A 441 40.34 -14.88 -6.45
N ASP A 442 40.50 -15.93 -7.26
CA ASP A 442 40.79 -17.28 -6.76
C ASP A 442 42.10 -17.36 -5.97
N GLU A 443 43.12 -16.59 -6.33
CA GLU A 443 44.44 -16.57 -5.68
C GLU A 443 44.41 -15.93 -4.28
N THR A 444 43.64 -14.83 -4.13
CA THR A 444 43.70 -13.98 -2.92
C THR A 444 42.47 -14.09 -2.03
N GLY A 445 41.35 -14.59 -2.56
CA GLY A 445 40.05 -14.55 -1.91
C GLY A 445 39.45 -13.15 -1.85
N GLU A 446 40.06 -12.14 -2.48
CA GLU A 446 39.56 -10.78 -2.52
C GLU A 446 38.26 -10.72 -3.33
N ILE A 447 37.27 -10.02 -2.76
CA ILE A 447 35.98 -9.79 -3.43
C ILE A 447 36.02 -8.43 -4.12
N VAL A 448 35.72 -8.40 -5.40
CA VAL A 448 35.72 -7.21 -6.25
C VAL A 448 34.46 -7.14 -7.10
N PRO A 449 33.94 -5.96 -7.45
CA PRO A 449 32.86 -5.85 -8.42
C PRO A 449 33.37 -6.17 -9.83
N GLU A 450 32.50 -6.69 -10.68
CA GLU A 450 32.76 -6.88 -12.11
C GLU A 450 33.13 -5.54 -12.76
N LEU A 451 33.92 -5.61 -13.81
CA LEU A 451 34.33 -4.41 -14.57
C LEU A 451 33.15 -3.85 -15.36
N ASP A 452 33.05 -2.52 -15.44
CA ASP A 452 31.94 -1.83 -16.13
C ASP A 452 31.81 -2.26 -17.60
N GLU A 453 32.93 -2.56 -18.27
CA GLU A 453 32.94 -3.04 -19.67
C GLU A 453 32.38 -4.44 -19.86
N ASN A 454 32.31 -5.24 -18.80
CA ASN A 454 31.75 -6.59 -18.81
C ASN A 454 30.27 -6.63 -18.37
N LEU A 455 29.69 -5.49 -18.00
CA LEU A 455 28.28 -5.43 -17.64
C LEU A 455 27.39 -5.28 -18.88
N PRO A 456 26.23 -5.92 -18.89
CA PRO A 456 25.65 -6.72 -17.81
C PRO A 456 26.28 -8.11 -17.67
N VAL A 457 26.37 -8.62 -16.43
CA VAL A 457 26.56 -10.05 -16.22
C VAL A 457 25.22 -10.74 -16.52
N GLU A 458 25.14 -11.41 -17.66
CA GLU A 458 23.90 -12.03 -18.11
C GLU A 458 23.73 -13.46 -17.58
N LEU A 459 22.47 -13.88 -17.47
CA LEU A 459 22.12 -15.27 -17.16
C LEU A 459 22.52 -16.19 -18.32
N PRO A 460 23.05 -17.40 -18.05
CA PRO A 460 23.30 -18.37 -19.11
C PRO A 460 21.98 -18.83 -19.73
N SER A 461 21.96 -18.95 -21.06
CA SER A 461 20.79 -19.46 -21.80
C SER A 461 20.79 -20.99 -21.85
N ASN A 462 19.61 -21.58 -22.10
CA ASN A 462 19.42 -23.02 -22.29
C ASN A 462 19.89 -23.91 -21.13
N VAL A 463 19.75 -23.43 -19.89
CA VAL A 463 20.10 -24.19 -18.70
C VAL A 463 19.07 -25.26 -18.38
N LYS A 464 19.53 -26.38 -17.81
CA LYS A 464 18.64 -27.37 -17.23
C LYS A 464 18.25 -26.94 -15.81
N ILE A 465 16.99 -26.69 -15.58
CA ILE A 465 16.45 -26.30 -14.28
C ILE A 465 15.70 -27.49 -13.69
N ASP A 466 16.24 -28.07 -12.64
CA ASP A 466 15.63 -29.18 -11.92
C ASP A 466 14.88 -28.73 -10.64
N GLY A 467 14.99 -27.44 -10.30
CA GLY A 467 14.36 -26.86 -9.12
C GLY A 467 15.07 -27.14 -7.80
N VAL A 468 16.19 -27.86 -7.83
CA VAL A 468 16.95 -28.27 -6.61
C VAL A 468 18.15 -27.35 -6.40
N ILE A 469 18.99 -27.19 -7.42
CA ILE A 469 20.19 -26.35 -7.35
C ILE A 469 20.15 -25.34 -8.49
N SER A 470 20.46 -24.09 -8.18
CA SER A 470 20.57 -23.05 -9.22
C SER A 470 21.60 -23.45 -10.29
N PRO A 471 21.27 -23.42 -11.58
CA PRO A 471 22.21 -23.66 -12.66
C PRO A 471 23.48 -22.78 -12.58
N LEU A 472 23.37 -21.58 -12.02
CA LEU A 472 24.51 -20.68 -11.81
C LEU A 472 25.59 -21.29 -10.92
N LYS A 473 25.25 -22.23 -10.04
CA LYS A 473 26.20 -22.95 -9.15
C LYS A 473 26.83 -24.15 -9.82
N THR A 474 26.24 -24.67 -10.87
CA THR A 474 26.68 -25.91 -11.55
C THR A 474 27.30 -25.67 -12.91
N ASP A 475 27.10 -24.52 -13.51
CA ASP A 475 27.69 -24.17 -14.82
C ASP A 475 29.07 -23.53 -14.64
N GLU A 476 30.11 -24.38 -14.67
CA GLU A 476 31.49 -23.91 -14.51
C GLU A 476 31.90 -22.93 -15.61
N SER A 477 31.37 -23.07 -16.83
CA SER A 477 31.64 -22.17 -17.93
C SER A 477 31.09 -20.78 -17.73
N TRP A 478 30.06 -20.63 -16.86
CA TRP A 478 29.48 -19.35 -16.52
C TRP A 478 30.14 -18.71 -15.29
N TYR A 479 30.36 -19.46 -14.19
CA TYR A 479 30.88 -18.85 -12.97
C TYR A 479 32.41 -18.70 -12.96
N LYS A 480 33.18 -19.46 -13.73
CA LYS A 480 34.64 -19.27 -13.88
C LYS A 480 34.92 -18.17 -14.91
N THR A 481 35.74 -17.22 -14.49
CA THR A 481 36.06 -16.05 -15.33
C THR A 481 37.47 -15.53 -15.03
N THR A 482 37.80 -14.35 -15.54
CA THR A 482 39.05 -13.65 -15.24
C THR A 482 38.76 -12.20 -14.84
N TYR A 483 39.51 -11.70 -13.86
CA TYR A 483 39.53 -10.29 -13.49
C TYR A 483 40.93 -9.71 -13.67
N LYS A 484 41.09 -8.79 -14.61
CA LYS A 484 42.39 -8.17 -14.97
C LYS A 484 43.53 -9.22 -15.18
N GLY A 485 43.19 -10.30 -15.89
CA GLY A 485 44.09 -11.39 -16.19
C GLY A 485 44.33 -12.42 -15.07
N LYS A 486 43.69 -12.30 -13.93
CA LYS A 486 43.71 -13.27 -12.83
C LYS A 486 42.48 -14.16 -12.88
N ALA A 487 42.62 -15.43 -12.52
CA ALA A 487 41.47 -16.33 -12.38
C ALA A 487 40.51 -15.82 -11.28
N ALA A 488 39.25 -15.83 -11.57
CA ALA A 488 38.22 -15.34 -10.66
C ALA A 488 36.95 -16.19 -10.77
N THR A 489 36.18 -16.21 -9.70
CA THR A 489 34.91 -16.92 -9.61
C THR A 489 33.78 -15.91 -9.41
N ARG A 490 32.74 -15.95 -10.26
CA ARG A 490 31.55 -15.10 -10.14
C ARG A 490 30.70 -15.51 -8.93
N GLU A 491 30.06 -14.52 -8.34
CA GLU A 491 28.93 -14.76 -7.43
C GLU A 491 27.82 -15.50 -8.16
N THR A 492 27.24 -16.50 -7.49
CA THR A 492 26.21 -17.37 -8.08
C THR A 492 24.81 -17.08 -7.53
N ASP A 493 24.71 -16.16 -6.59
CA ASP A 493 23.42 -15.66 -6.11
C ASP A 493 22.90 -14.55 -7.04
N THR A 494 21.59 -14.38 -7.08
CA THR A 494 20.90 -13.31 -7.80
C THR A 494 20.33 -12.29 -6.79
N PHE A 495 19.98 -11.12 -7.27
CA PHE A 495 19.32 -10.11 -6.45
C PHE A 495 17.93 -10.54 -6.00
N ASP A 496 17.52 -10.04 -4.86
CA ASP A 496 16.12 -9.94 -4.45
C ASP A 496 15.36 -9.06 -5.44
N THR A 497 14.18 -9.50 -5.88
CA THR A 497 13.37 -8.79 -6.88
C THR A 497 12.91 -7.39 -6.44
N PHE A 498 12.97 -7.09 -5.16
CA PHE A 498 12.78 -5.72 -4.68
C PHE A 498 13.93 -4.78 -5.09
N MET A 499 15.08 -5.30 -5.48
CA MET A 499 16.17 -4.49 -6.02
C MET A 499 15.71 -3.79 -7.31
N GLU A 500 15.17 -4.58 -8.26
CA GLU A 500 14.67 -4.09 -9.54
C GLU A 500 13.51 -3.11 -9.35
N SER A 501 12.58 -3.40 -8.45
CA SER A 501 11.40 -2.56 -8.21
C SER A 501 11.70 -1.31 -7.38
N SER A 502 12.91 -1.17 -6.83
CA SER A 502 13.27 -0.01 -5.99
C SER A 502 13.66 1.25 -6.78
N TRP A 503 13.81 1.18 -8.10
CA TRP A 503 14.24 2.30 -8.92
C TRP A 503 13.54 2.43 -10.27
N TYR A 504 12.64 1.54 -10.65
CA TYR A 504 11.96 1.49 -11.94
C TYR A 504 11.21 2.79 -12.28
N TYR A 505 10.67 3.49 -11.28
CA TYR A 505 10.03 4.80 -11.45
C TYR A 505 11.00 5.87 -11.99
N ALA A 506 12.28 5.77 -11.64
CA ALA A 506 13.31 6.64 -12.22
C ALA A 506 13.68 6.21 -13.65
N ARG A 507 13.79 4.90 -13.91
CA ARG A 507 14.05 4.36 -15.25
C ARG A 507 12.99 4.76 -16.26
N TYR A 508 11.73 4.82 -15.86
CA TYR A 508 10.65 5.28 -16.74
C TYR A 508 10.82 6.72 -17.26
N CYS A 509 11.60 7.55 -16.58
CA CYS A 509 11.87 8.92 -17.04
C CYS A 509 12.67 8.94 -18.36
N SER A 510 13.55 7.95 -18.57
CA SER A 510 14.34 7.79 -19.79
C SER A 510 14.68 6.31 -20.05
N PRO A 511 13.70 5.46 -20.39
CA PRO A 511 13.89 4.01 -20.38
C PRO A 511 14.81 3.49 -21.50
N ARG A 512 15.13 4.31 -22.49
CA ARG A 512 16.01 3.96 -23.61
C ARG A 512 17.41 4.55 -23.50
N ASP A 513 17.75 5.11 -22.34
CA ASP A 513 19.11 5.61 -22.10
C ASP A 513 20.09 4.42 -22.04
N GLU A 514 21.10 4.46 -22.92
CA GLU A 514 22.14 3.43 -23.03
C GLU A 514 23.44 3.84 -22.35
N LYS A 515 23.55 5.08 -21.88
CA LYS A 515 24.75 5.66 -21.30
C LYS A 515 24.74 5.69 -19.78
N GLU A 516 23.56 5.91 -19.22
CA GLU A 516 23.34 6.09 -17.78
C GLU A 516 22.15 5.25 -17.30
N MET A 517 22.06 5.06 -16.01
CA MET A 517 20.93 4.39 -15.36
C MET A 517 19.60 5.04 -15.75
N PHE A 518 19.59 6.35 -15.84
CA PHE A 518 18.56 7.21 -16.43
C PHE A 518 19.12 8.62 -16.61
N ASP A 519 18.54 9.35 -17.56
CA ASP A 519 18.88 10.77 -17.78
C ASP A 519 18.48 11.61 -16.55
N LYS A 520 19.45 12.34 -16.01
CA LYS A 520 19.26 13.13 -14.76
C LYS A 520 18.28 14.29 -14.94
N ASP A 521 18.27 14.92 -16.09
CA ASP A 521 17.40 16.07 -16.35
C ASP A 521 15.95 15.58 -16.52
N ALA A 522 15.72 14.49 -17.24
CA ALA A 522 14.41 13.85 -17.36
C ALA A 522 13.91 13.36 -15.98
N ALA A 523 14.78 12.70 -15.21
CA ALA A 523 14.42 12.25 -13.86
C ALA A 523 14.07 13.42 -12.95
N ASN A 524 14.86 14.50 -12.96
CA ASN A 524 14.59 15.70 -12.14
C ASN A 524 13.42 16.54 -12.65
N TYR A 525 12.97 16.34 -13.90
CA TYR A 525 11.72 16.91 -14.40
C TYR A 525 10.50 16.11 -13.88
N TRP A 526 10.51 14.80 -14.06
CA TRP A 526 9.35 13.95 -13.74
C TRP A 526 9.21 13.62 -12.26
N LEU A 527 10.32 13.34 -11.56
CA LEU A 527 10.30 12.98 -10.14
C LEU A 527 10.08 14.22 -9.23
N PRO A 528 9.58 14.00 -8.02
CA PRO A 528 9.00 12.76 -7.51
C PRO A 528 7.69 12.41 -8.21
N VAL A 529 7.29 11.14 -8.14
CA VAL A 529 5.99 10.67 -8.60
C VAL A 529 4.88 11.42 -7.85
N ASP A 530 3.95 12.04 -8.58
CA ASP A 530 2.90 12.86 -7.97
C ASP A 530 1.79 12.00 -7.37
N GLN A 531 1.45 10.88 -8.03
CA GLN A 531 0.49 9.90 -7.51
C GLN A 531 1.03 8.49 -7.72
N TYR A 532 1.20 7.75 -6.64
CA TYR A 532 1.58 6.35 -6.64
C TYR A 532 0.41 5.48 -6.18
N ILE A 533 0.17 4.35 -6.85
CA ILE A 533 -1.01 3.52 -6.61
C ILE A 533 -0.58 2.06 -6.54
N GLY A 534 -0.96 1.38 -5.46
CA GLY A 534 -0.64 -0.05 -5.27
C GLY A 534 -1.21 -0.63 -3.99
N GLY A 535 -0.94 -1.91 -3.74
CA GLY A 535 -1.44 -2.63 -2.56
C GLY A 535 -0.76 -2.22 -1.26
N ILE A 536 -1.50 -2.23 -0.16
CA ILE A 536 -0.98 -1.91 1.17
C ILE A 536 0.04 -2.96 1.68
N GLU A 537 0.03 -4.16 1.13
CA GLU A 537 0.98 -5.24 1.43
C GLU A 537 2.44 -4.83 1.18
N HIS A 538 2.65 -3.83 0.35
CA HIS A 538 3.98 -3.29 0.04
C HIS A 538 4.49 -2.22 1.02
N ALA A 539 3.73 -1.90 2.05
CA ALA A 539 4.02 -0.79 2.97
C ALA A 539 5.41 -0.85 3.60
N VAL A 540 5.85 -2.02 4.08
CA VAL A 540 7.12 -2.22 4.81
C VAL A 540 8.20 -2.97 3.99
N LEU A 541 7.88 -3.34 2.75
CA LEU A 541 8.80 -3.98 1.80
C LEU A 541 9.16 -3.00 0.68
N HIS A 542 8.49 -3.13 -0.47
CA HIS A 542 8.74 -2.34 -1.66
C HIS A 542 8.79 -0.82 -1.40
N LEU A 543 7.81 -0.26 -0.65
CA LEU A 543 7.78 1.19 -0.39
C LEU A 543 8.95 1.66 0.47
N LEU A 544 9.33 0.89 1.49
CA LEU A 544 10.47 1.22 2.34
C LEU A 544 11.79 1.10 1.57
N TYR A 545 11.95 0.03 0.79
CA TYR A 545 13.14 -0.17 -0.04
C TYR A 545 13.25 0.87 -1.15
N SER A 546 12.15 1.25 -1.79
CA SER A 546 12.13 2.34 -2.79
C SER A 546 12.56 3.68 -2.19
N ARG A 547 12.10 4.02 -0.97
CA ARG A 547 12.52 5.23 -0.25
C ARG A 547 14.02 5.20 0.05
N PHE A 548 14.50 4.08 0.57
CA PHE A 548 15.93 3.90 0.84
C PHE A 548 16.76 3.99 -0.45
N PHE A 549 16.39 3.27 -1.49
CA PHE A 549 17.12 3.29 -2.76
C PHE A 549 17.14 4.68 -3.39
N PHE A 550 16.05 5.44 -3.27
CA PHE A 550 15.97 6.81 -3.74
C PHE A 550 16.97 7.73 -3.03
N LYS A 551 17.17 7.54 -1.72
CA LYS A 551 18.20 8.26 -0.97
C LYS A 551 19.61 7.89 -1.44
N LEU A 552 19.86 6.62 -1.81
CA LEU A 552 21.13 6.22 -2.42
C LEU A 552 21.36 6.90 -3.77
N LEU A 553 20.32 7.02 -4.61
CA LEU A 553 20.38 7.75 -5.88
C LEU A 553 20.63 9.25 -5.67
N ARG A 554 19.99 9.85 -4.66
CA ARG A 554 20.23 11.25 -4.27
C ARG A 554 21.68 11.47 -3.86
N ASP A 555 22.21 10.62 -2.99
CA ASP A 555 23.58 10.74 -2.48
C ASP A 555 24.64 10.42 -3.55
N ALA A 556 24.23 9.74 -4.61
CA ALA A 556 25.02 9.60 -5.83
C ALA A 556 24.88 10.79 -6.81
N GLY A 557 24.08 11.81 -6.45
CA GLY A 557 23.86 13.01 -7.28
C GLY A 557 23.06 12.76 -8.56
N MET A 558 22.25 11.70 -8.58
CA MET A 558 21.43 11.33 -9.73
C MET A 558 20.04 11.98 -9.68
N VAL A 559 19.50 12.19 -8.50
CA VAL A 559 18.22 12.88 -8.24
C VAL A 559 18.40 13.93 -7.13
N LYS A 560 17.54 14.95 -7.08
CA LYS A 560 17.64 16.09 -6.14
C LYS A 560 16.61 16.07 -5.01
N TYR A 561 15.70 15.11 -5.00
CA TYR A 561 14.62 15.02 -4.03
C TYR A 561 14.92 13.97 -2.96
N ASP A 562 14.26 14.06 -1.80
CA ASP A 562 14.48 13.16 -0.67
C ASP A 562 13.54 11.93 -0.71
N GLU A 563 12.37 12.06 -1.32
CA GLU A 563 11.36 11.01 -1.37
C GLU A 563 10.85 10.76 -2.79
N PRO A 564 10.62 9.49 -3.18
CA PRO A 564 10.24 9.16 -4.55
C PRO A 564 8.77 9.41 -4.87
N PHE A 565 7.87 9.40 -3.88
CA PHE A 565 6.42 9.44 -4.07
C PHE A 565 5.76 10.50 -3.18
N LYS A 566 5.01 11.45 -3.77
CA LYS A 566 4.30 12.51 -3.03
C LYS A 566 3.00 12.02 -2.40
N ARG A 567 2.15 11.38 -3.21
CA ARG A 567 0.86 10.83 -2.76
C ARG A 567 0.81 9.34 -3.01
N LEU A 568 0.28 8.61 -2.04
CA LEU A 568 0.06 7.18 -2.12
C LEU A 568 -1.43 6.88 -1.99
N LEU A 569 -1.97 6.07 -2.90
CA LEU A 569 -3.30 5.48 -2.79
C LEU A 569 -3.15 3.96 -2.69
N CYS A 570 -3.62 3.41 -1.57
CA CYS A 570 -3.68 1.97 -1.37
C CYS A 570 -5.08 1.47 -1.72
N GLN A 571 -5.21 0.74 -2.85
CA GLN A 571 -6.50 0.19 -3.21
C GLN A 571 -6.88 -1.01 -2.32
N GLY A 572 -8.20 -1.13 -2.07
CA GLY A 572 -8.75 -2.30 -1.39
C GLY A 572 -8.79 -3.55 -2.28
N MET A 573 -8.88 -4.70 -1.65
CA MET A 573 -8.94 -5.99 -2.35
C MET A 573 -10.25 -6.17 -3.12
N VAL A 574 -10.22 -7.04 -4.15
CA VAL A 574 -11.44 -7.51 -4.82
C VAL A 574 -11.77 -8.90 -4.30
N LEU A 575 -12.98 -9.04 -3.77
CA LEU A 575 -13.53 -10.30 -3.26
C LEU A 575 -14.57 -10.86 -4.23
N ALA A 576 -14.71 -12.18 -4.23
CA ALA A 576 -15.80 -12.88 -4.90
C ALA A 576 -16.31 -14.01 -4.03
N ASP A 577 -17.56 -14.41 -4.28
CA ASP A 577 -18.12 -15.63 -3.70
C ASP A 577 -17.21 -16.81 -4.05
N ALA A 578 -17.07 -17.75 -3.12
CA ALA A 578 -16.33 -18.97 -3.36
C ALA A 578 -17.22 -20.18 -3.07
N TYR A 579 -17.23 -21.11 -4.01
CA TYR A 579 -18.06 -22.29 -3.96
C TYR A 579 -17.22 -23.56 -4.13
N TYR A 580 -17.57 -24.61 -3.40
CA TYR A 580 -16.97 -25.92 -3.58
C TYR A 580 -17.97 -27.03 -3.31
N TYR A 581 -17.71 -28.21 -3.86
CA TYR A 581 -18.35 -29.45 -3.44
C TYR A 581 -17.28 -30.42 -2.91
N LEU A 582 -17.72 -31.37 -2.09
CA LEU A 582 -16.86 -32.44 -1.60
C LEU A 582 -17.02 -33.65 -2.51
N ASP A 583 -15.92 -34.21 -3.00
CA ASP A 583 -15.94 -35.49 -3.70
C ASP A 583 -16.12 -36.66 -2.71
N GLU A 584 -16.16 -37.88 -3.26
CA GLU A 584 -16.35 -39.13 -2.49
C GLU A 584 -15.25 -39.34 -1.43
N ASN A 585 -14.10 -38.72 -1.60
CA ASN A 585 -12.94 -38.79 -0.67
C ASN A 585 -12.92 -37.63 0.34
N GLY A 586 -13.90 -36.73 0.30
CA GLY A 586 -13.95 -35.54 1.15
C GLY A 586 -13.05 -34.39 0.69
N THR A 587 -12.50 -34.45 -0.53
CA THR A 587 -11.66 -33.39 -1.09
C THR A 587 -12.52 -32.23 -1.59
N LYS A 588 -12.11 -30.99 -1.29
CA LYS A 588 -12.79 -29.79 -1.79
C LYS A 588 -12.48 -29.57 -3.27
N ASN A 589 -13.50 -29.63 -4.10
CA ASN A 589 -13.45 -29.26 -5.51
C ASN A 589 -14.08 -27.89 -5.71
N TRP A 590 -13.25 -26.89 -5.99
CA TRP A 590 -13.67 -25.51 -6.12
C TRP A 590 -14.33 -25.25 -7.47
N VAL A 591 -15.41 -24.46 -7.45
CA VAL A 591 -16.24 -24.14 -8.63
C VAL A 591 -16.18 -22.63 -8.89
N ASN A 592 -16.02 -22.25 -10.16
CA ASN A 592 -16.03 -20.86 -10.54
C ASN A 592 -17.38 -20.21 -10.19
N PRO A 593 -17.42 -19.03 -9.58
CA PRO A 593 -18.67 -18.34 -9.25
C PRO A 593 -19.62 -18.10 -10.42
N LEU A 594 -19.09 -18.00 -11.65
CA LEU A 594 -19.90 -17.87 -12.88
C LEU A 594 -20.62 -19.18 -13.27
N ASP A 595 -20.13 -20.33 -12.80
CA ASP A 595 -20.75 -21.64 -13.03
C ASP A 595 -21.67 -22.06 -11.87
N ALA A 596 -21.69 -21.32 -10.77
CA ALA A 596 -22.54 -21.55 -9.62
C ALA A 596 -23.90 -20.86 -9.79
N ILE A 597 -24.97 -21.56 -9.47
CA ILE A 597 -26.37 -21.09 -9.52
C ILE A 597 -26.85 -20.97 -8.08
N PRO A 598 -26.69 -19.78 -7.42
CA PRO A 598 -27.15 -19.60 -6.06
C PRO A 598 -28.64 -19.32 -5.97
N THR A 599 -29.28 -19.92 -4.99
CA THR A 599 -30.64 -19.56 -4.55
C THR A 599 -30.50 -18.56 -3.39
N ARG A 600 -31.27 -17.48 -3.46
CA ARG A 600 -31.23 -16.42 -2.44
C ARG A 600 -32.57 -16.29 -1.71
N ASP A 601 -32.50 -15.92 -0.44
CA ASP A 601 -33.68 -15.53 0.36
C ASP A 601 -34.17 -14.11 -0.01
N ASP A 602 -35.29 -13.71 0.59
CA ASP A 602 -35.88 -12.36 0.40
C ASP A 602 -34.95 -11.21 0.83
N LYS A 603 -33.92 -11.51 1.63
CA LYS A 603 -32.89 -10.56 2.06
C LYS A 603 -31.66 -10.57 1.17
N GLY A 604 -31.64 -11.44 0.14
CA GLY A 604 -30.53 -11.58 -0.79
C GLY A 604 -29.38 -12.50 -0.32
N ASN A 605 -29.51 -13.16 0.84
CA ASN A 605 -28.50 -14.11 1.32
C ASN A 605 -28.56 -15.42 0.53
N ILE A 606 -27.40 -16.02 0.27
CA ILE A 606 -27.31 -17.30 -0.41
C ILE A 606 -27.71 -18.40 0.57
N VAL A 607 -28.83 -19.10 0.28
CA VAL A 607 -29.34 -20.20 1.09
C VAL A 607 -28.95 -21.57 0.56
N SER A 608 -28.70 -21.68 -0.73
CA SER A 608 -28.17 -22.87 -1.38
C SER A 608 -27.53 -22.51 -2.72
N ALA A 609 -26.70 -23.37 -3.26
CA ALA A 609 -26.15 -23.23 -4.61
C ALA A 609 -26.00 -24.62 -5.25
N VAL A 610 -26.08 -24.66 -6.58
CA VAL A 610 -25.78 -25.85 -7.41
C VAL A 610 -24.89 -25.40 -8.58
N ASP A 611 -24.11 -26.33 -9.14
CA ASP A 611 -23.45 -26.10 -10.42
C ASP A 611 -24.31 -26.56 -11.60
N LYS A 612 -23.79 -26.37 -12.83
CA LYS A 612 -24.46 -26.80 -14.06
C LYS A 612 -24.61 -28.33 -14.16
N ASP A 613 -23.83 -29.09 -13.42
CA ASP A 613 -23.85 -30.56 -13.41
C ASP A 613 -24.77 -31.11 -12.29
N GLY A 614 -25.36 -30.20 -11.48
CA GLY A 614 -26.32 -30.54 -10.42
C GLY A 614 -25.67 -30.85 -9.06
N HIS A 615 -24.35 -30.65 -8.88
CA HIS A 615 -23.71 -30.84 -7.58
C HIS A 615 -24.18 -29.75 -6.60
N LYS A 616 -24.49 -30.15 -5.38
CA LYS A 616 -24.77 -29.20 -4.29
C LYS A 616 -23.47 -28.54 -3.88
N LEU A 617 -23.46 -27.22 -3.90
CA LEU A 617 -22.28 -26.40 -3.56
C LEU A 617 -22.37 -25.88 -2.13
N HIS A 618 -21.23 -25.93 -1.45
CA HIS A 618 -21.00 -25.19 -0.21
C HIS A 618 -20.53 -23.78 -0.56
N HIS A 619 -21.12 -22.79 0.09
CA HIS A 619 -20.72 -21.39 -0.04
C HIS A 619 -19.76 -21.03 1.10
N GLU A 620 -18.48 -20.72 0.76
CA GLU A 620 -17.44 -20.33 1.72
C GLU A 620 -17.54 -18.84 2.12
N GLY A 621 -18.38 -18.07 1.44
CA GLY A 621 -18.54 -16.63 1.62
C GLY A 621 -17.74 -15.80 0.61
N MET A 622 -17.74 -14.49 0.82
CA MET A 622 -16.95 -13.52 0.04
C MET A 622 -15.50 -13.53 0.50
N ILE A 623 -14.59 -14.02 -0.33
CA ILE A 623 -13.18 -14.12 -0.02
C ILE A 623 -12.31 -13.55 -1.14
N LYS A 624 -11.03 -13.27 -0.84
CA LYS A 624 -10.07 -12.81 -1.83
C LYS A 624 -10.04 -13.75 -3.03
N MET A 625 -10.11 -13.19 -4.24
CA MET A 625 -9.99 -13.97 -5.47
C MET A 625 -8.63 -14.67 -5.53
N SER A 626 -8.64 -15.98 -5.79
CA SER A 626 -7.44 -16.79 -5.93
C SER A 626 -7.62 -17.93 -6.93
N LYS A 627 -6.53 -18.29 -7.61
CA LYS A 627 -6.54 -19.44 -8.55
C LYS A 627 -6.80 -20.77 -7.82
N SER A 628 -6.29 -20.93 -6.61
CA SER A 628 -6.43 -22.13 -5.80
C SER A 628 -7.87 -22.41 -5.36
N LYS A 629 -8.70 -21.38 -5.27
CA LYS A 629 -10.12 -21.47 -4.89
C LYS A 629 -11.08 -21.30 -6.09
N ALA A 630 -10.54 -21.25 -7.31
CA ALA A 630 -11.27 -21.09 -8.56
C ALA A 630 -12.30 -19.93 -8.56
N ASN A 631 -12.19 -18.97 -7.61
CA ASN A 631 -13.13 -17.86 -7.49
C ASN A 631 -12.67 -16.60 -8.22
N GLY A 632 -11.62 -16.69 -9.04
CA GLY A 632 -11.14 -15.60 -9.89
C GLY A 632 -12.07 -15.38 -11.08
N ILE A 633 -12.44 -14.14 -11.32
CA ILE A 633 -13.15 -13.70 -12.53
C ILE A 633 -12.10 -13.28 -13.56
N ASP A 634 -12.20 -13.84 -14.77
CA ASP A 634 -11.28 -13.52 -15.86
C ASP A 634 -11.64 -12.15 -16.48
N PRO A 635 -10.73 -11.17 -16.46
CA PRO A 635 -10.95 -9.87 -17.07
C PRO A 635 -11.27 -9.94 -18.57
N GLU A 636 -10.63 -10.86 -19.30
CA GLU A 636 -10.82 -11.00 -20.73
C GLU A 636 -12.25 -11.43 -21.08
N ASP A 637 -12.81 -12.36 -20.30
CA ASP A 637 -14.20 -12.79 -20.46
C ASP A 637 -15.16 -11.62 -20.18
N MET A 638 -14.88 -10.83 -19.15
CA MET A 638 -15.73 -9.67 -18.81
C MET A 638 -15.69 -8.59 -19.89
N VAL A 639 -14.50 -8.27 -20.41
CA VAL A 639 -14.37 -7.30 -21.52
C VAL A 639 -15.06 -7.85 -22.78
N ARG A 640 -14.92 -9.13 -23.08
CA ARG A 640 -15.59 -9.77 -24.23
C ARG A 640 -17.11 -9.74 -24.10
N MET A 641 -17.66 -9.97 -22.90
CA MET A 641 -19.13 -10.03 -22.68
C MET A 641 -19.77 -8.65 -22.54
N TYR A 642 -19.10 -7.70 -21.87
CA TYR A 642 -19.70 -6.44 -21.43
C TYR A 642 -19.01 -5.20 -22.00
N GLY A 643 -17.80 -5.31 -22.51
CA GLY A 643 -16.94 -4.21 -22.91
C GLY A 643 -16.07 -3.66 -21.78
N ALA A 644 -14.95 -3.06 -22.15
CA ALA A 644 -13.98 -2.50 -21.21
C ALA A 644 -14.59 -1.35 -20.38
N ASP A 645 -15.31 -0.44 -21.01
CA ASP A 645 -15.94 0.69 -20.33
C ASP A 645 -16.96 0.25 -19.25
N THR A 646 -17.68 -0.84 -19.49
CA THR A 646 -18.61 -1.40 -18.49
C THR A 646 -17.84 -1.92 -17.28
N VAL A 647 -16.74 -2.64 -17.49
CA VAL A 647 -15.90 -3.18 -16.42
C VAL A 647 -15.24 -2.05 -15.64
N ARG A 648 -14.70 -1.05 -16.32
CA ARG A 648 -14.10 0.16 -15.72
C ARG A 648 -15.12 0.90 -14.86
N LEU A 649 -16.33 1.13 -15.38
CA LEU A 649 -17.40 1.81 -14.64
C LEU A 649 -17.76 1.06 -13.37
N PHE A 650 -17.93 -0.26 -13.46
CA PHE A 650 -18.23 -1.09 -12.29
C PHE A 650 -17.11 -0.99 -11.23
N MET A 651 -15.84 -1.08 -11.63
CA MET A 651 -14.71 -1.00 -10.72
C MET A 651 -14.65 0.33 -9.97
N MET A 652 -15.04 1.43 -10.62
CA MET A 652 -15.00 2.76 -10.03
C MET A 652 -16.26 3.09 -9.22
N PHE A 653 -17.39 2.45 -9.54
CA PHE A 653 -18.68 2.75 -8.90
C PHE A 653 -18.98 1.88 -7.68
N ALA A 654 -18.58 0.61 -7.70
CA ALA A 654 -19.03 -0.39 -6.72
C ALA A 654 -18.54 -0.14 -5.29
N SER A 655 -17.39 0.51 -5.11
CA SER A 655 -16.80 0.78 -3.79
C SER A 655 -15.78 1.92 -3.85
N PRO A 656 -15.60 2.70 -2.78
CA PRO A 656 -14.46 3.62 -2.66
C PRO A 656 -13.13 2.92 -2.92
N ALA A 657 -12.18 3.62 -3.53
CA ALA A 657 -10.91 3.03 -3.99
C ALA A 657 -10.14 2.28 -2.90
N GLU A 658 -10.11 2.83 -1.69
CA GLU A 658 -9.36 2.27 -0.54
C GLU A 658 -10.08 1.10 0.15
N LEU A 659 -11.38 0.94 -0.08
CA LEU A 659 -12.18 -0.10 0.55
C LEU A 659 -12.24 -1.35 -0.32
N THR A 660 -12.51 -2.47 0.32
CA THR A 660 -12.74 -3.75 -0.34
C THR A 660 -13.93 -3.67 -1.30
N LEU A 661 -13.78 -4.26 -2.49
CA LEU A 661 -14.81 -4.36 -3.50
C LEU A 661 -15.34 -5.80 -3.55
N GLU A 662 -16.65 -5.96 -3.37
CA GLU A 662 -17.34 -7.23 -3.58
C GLU A 662 -17.77 -7.35 -5.05
N TRP A 663 -17.32 -8.39 -5.73
CA TRP A 663 -17.76 -8.66 -7.08
C TRP A 663 -19.21 -9.13 -7.10
N ARG A 664 -20.03 -8.40 -7.82
CA ARG A 664 -21.46 -8.75 -8.04
C ARG A 664 -21.81 -8.59 -9.51
N GLN A 665 -22.22 -9.69 -10.14
CA GLN A 665 -22.60 -9.72 -11.56
C GLN A 665 -23.70 -8.69 -11.88
N SER A 666 -24.70 -8.56 -11.02
CA SER A 666 -25.78 -7.57 -11.17
C SER A 666 -25.29 -6.12 -11.22
N GLY A 667 -24.17 -5.83 -10.55
CA GLY A 667 -23.53 -4.51 -10.61
C GLY A 667 -22.89 -4.22 -11.96
N VAL A 668 -22.25 -5.23 -12.57
CA VAL A 668 -21.69 -5.11 -13.93
C VAL A 668 -22.81 -4.87 -14.95
N GLU A 669 -23.90 -5.63 -14.85
CA GLU A 669 -25.09 -5.44 -15.71
C GLU A 669 -25.74 -4.07 -15.50
N GLY A 670 -25.76 -3.58 -14.25
CA GLY A 670 -26.23 -2.22 -13.94
C GLY A 670 -25.38 -1.15 -14.65
N SER A 671 -24.06 -1.34 -14.65
CA SER A 671 -23.13 -0.45 -15.35
C SER A 671 -23.36 -0.47 -16.88
N GLN A 672 -23.58 -1.66 -17.45
CA GLN A 672 -23.89 -1.78 -18.87
C GLN A 672 -25.23 -1.08 -19.24
N ARG A 673 -26.26 -1.26 -18.41
CA ARG A 673 -27.55 -0.57 -18.62
C ARG A 673 -27.39 0.96 -18.58
N PHE A 674 -26.58 1.45 -17.69
CA PHE A 674 -26.28 2.89 -17.61
C PHE A 674 -25.61 3.40 -18.89
N LEU A 675 -24.59 2.74 -19.41
CA LEU A 675 -23.92 3.14 -20.65
C LEU A 675 -24.85 3.09 -21.85
N ARG A 676 -25.70 2.07 -21.98
CA ARG A 676 -26.71 1.97 -23.03
C ARG A 676 -27.74 3.10 -22.94
N LYS A 677 -28.15 3.47 -21.72
CA LYS A 677 -29.07 4.59 -21.49
C LYS A 677 -28.41 5.91 -21.90
N LEU A 678 -27.18 6.17 -21.49
CA LEU A 678 -26.43 7.38 -21.88
C LEU A 678 -26.29 7.48 -23.39
N TRP A 679 -25.91 6.39 -24.05
CA TRP A 679 -25.82 6.31 -25.51
C TRP A 679 -27.15 6.68 -26.20
N SER A 680 -28.26 6.08 -25.78
CA SER A 680 -29.58 6.37 -26.31
C SER A 680 -29.99 7.84 -26.08
N GLN A 681 -29.75 8.38 -24.90
CA GLN A 681 -30.10 9.75 -24.55
C GLN A 681 -29.36 10.79 -25.43
N VAL A 682 -28.08 10.55 -25.71
CA VAL A 682 -27.31 11.43 -26.62
C VAL A 682 -27.83 11.34 -28.03
N GLN A 683 -28.17 10.15 -28.53
CA GLN A 683 -28.79 10.04 -29.86
C GLN A 683 -30.16 10.71 -29.92
N ASP A 684 -31.00 10.58 -28.90
CA ASP A 684 -32.29 11.27 -28.82
C ASP A 684 -32.12 12.77 -28.86
N LEU A 685 -31.09 13.31 -28.19
CA LEU A 685 -30.79 14.74 -28.23
C LEU A 685 -30.41 15.20 -29.64
N THR A 686 -29.50 14.49 -30.31
CA THR A 686 -29.03 14.88 -31.65
C THR A 686 -30.11 14.73 -32.73
N LEU A 687 -31.03 13.78 -32.58
CA LEU A 687 -32.21 13.63 -33.45
C LEU A 687 -33.26 14.68 -33.21
N ALA A 688 -33.35 15.26 -31.99
CA ALA A 688 -34.28 16.32 -31.67
C ALA A 688 -33.90 17.68 -32.31
N GLY A 689 -32.62 17.89 -32.59
CA GLY A 689 -32.14 19.10 -33.27
C GLY A 689 -30.64 19.36 -33.05
N PRO A 690 -30.07 20.33 -33.76
CA PRO A 690 -28.65 20.63 -33.65
C PRO A 690 -28.30 21.37 -32.36
N CYS A 691 -26.99 21.38 -32.02
CA CYS A 691 -26.48 22.25 -30.98
C CYS A 691 -26.62 23.74 -31.38
N VAL A 692 -27.15 24.54 -30.46
CA VAL A 692 -27.30 25.99 -30.62
C VAL A 692 -26.55 26.71 -29.53
N LYS A 693 -26.09 27.93 -29.80
CA LYS A 693 -25.42 28.75 -28.80
C LYS A 693 -26.41 29.17 -27.70
N LEU A 694 -26.03 28.96 -26.45
CA LEU A 694 -26.84 29.32 -25.29
C LEU A 694 -26.98 30.83 -25.14
N ASP A 695 -28.21 31.33 -25.15
CA ASP A 695 -28.56 32.68 -24.74
C ASP A 695 -29.05 32.69 -23.28
N LYS A 696 -28.15 33.04 -22.36
CA LYS A 696 -28.42 33.04 -20.92
C LYS A 696 -29.57 34.01 -20.53
N SER A 697 -29.86 35.03 -21.32
CA SER A 697 -30.94 36.00 -21.03
C SER A 697 -32.34 35.42 -21.19
N LYS A 698 -32.47 34.32 -21.93
CA LYS A 698 -33.74 33.66 -22.24
C LYS A 698 -34.02 32.43 -21.35
N LEU A 699 -33.20 32.19 -20.37
CA LEU A 699 -33.34 31.04 -19.47
C LEU A 699 -34.63 31.13 -18.64
N THR A 700 -35.45 30.10 -18.69
CA THR A 700 -36.57 29.93 -17.76
C THR A 700 -36.07 29.50 -16.37
N PRO A 701 -36.89 29.68 -15.31
CA PRO A 701 -36.49 29.18 -13.97
C PRO A 701 -36.11 27.70 -13.96
N GLU A 702 -36.84 26.87 -14.73
CA GLU A 702 -36.55 25.42 -14.82
C GLU A 702 -35.19 25.16 -15.48
N LEU A 703 -34.88 25.89 -16.57
CA LEU A 703 -33.60 25.76 -17.26
C LEU A 703 -32.44 26.33 -16.41
N ARG A 704 -32.67 27.40 -15.65
CA ARG A 704 -31.68 27.88 -14.66
C ARG A 704 -31.38 26.83 -13.62
N LYS A 705 -32.43 26.15 -13.13
CA LYS A 705 -32.25 25.05 -12.16
C LYS A 705 -31.42 23.90 -12.75
N VAL A 706 -31.68 23.47 -13.97
CA VAL A 706 -30.91 22.44 -14.66
C VAL A 706 -29.44 22.84 -14.77
N ARG A 707 -29.14 24.08 -15.12
CA ARG A 707 -27.78 24.61 -15.19
C ARG A 707 -27.13 24.72 -13.80
N HIS A 708 -27.86 25.11 -12.77
CA HIS A 708 -27.40 25.14 -11.39
C HIS A 708 -26.97 23.75 -10.97
N ASP A 709 -27.82 22.74 -11.19
CA ASP A 709 -27.52 21.33 -10.85
C ASP A 709 -26.31 20.81 -11.64
N LEU A 710 -26.14 21.21 -12.91
CA LEU A 710 -24.97 20.90 -13.72
C LEU A 710 -23.68 21.45 -13.08
N HIS A 711 -23.65 22.74 -12.76
CA HIS A 711 -22.42 23.37 -12.27
C HIS A 711 -22.06 22.96 -10.82
N LEU A 712 -23.05 22.66 -9.98
CA LEU A 712 -22.81 21.96 -8.69
C LEU A 712 -22.22 20.57 -8.90
N THR A 713 -22.71 19.84 -9.90
CA THR A 713 -22.16 18.51 -10.23
C THR A 713 -20.72 18.61 -10.72
N ILE A 714 -20.40 19.58 -11.59
CA ILE A 714 -19.02 19.81 -12.04
C ILE A 714 -18.10 20.08 -10.84
N GLU A 715 -18.49 20.98 -9.93
CA GLU A 715 -17.70 21.29 -8.73
C GLU A 715 -17.48 20.05 -7.87
N LYS A 716 -18.56 19.31 -7.59
CA LYS A 716 -18.50 18.07 -6.80
C LYS A 716 -17.63 17.00 -7.44
N VAL A 717 -17.80 16.72 -8.72
CA VAL A 717 -17.05 15.69 -9.45
C VAL A 717 -15.57 16.06 -9.55
N THR A 718 -15.26 17.34 -9.70
CA THR A 718 -13.89 17.85 -9.69
C THR A 718 -13.20 17.56 -8.35
N ASP A 719 -13.88 17.85 -7.24
CA ASP A 719 -13.36 17.57 -5.89
C ASP A 719 -13.26 16.06 -5.61
N ASP A 720 -14.30 15.31 -5.97
CA ASP A 720 -14.37 13.86 -5.76
C ASP A 720 -13.26 13.11 -6.51
N ILE A 721 -12.94 13.47 -7.77
CA ILE A 721 -11.87 12.81 -8.55
C ILE A 721 -10.49 13.35 -8.14
N GLY A 722 -10.33 14.67 -8.05
CA GLY A 722 -9.01 15.29 -7.90
C GLY A 722 -8.44 15.22 -6.50
N ARG A 723 -9.22 15.62 -5.51
CA ARG A 723 -8.75 15.72 -4.11
C ARG A 723 -9.12 14.48 -3.29
N ARG A 724 -10.41 14.10 -3.32
CA ARG A 724 -10.93 13.03 -2.45
C ARG A 724 -10.69 11.63 -2.99
N GLN A 725 -10.54 11.47 -4.30
CA GLN A 725 -10.39 10.19 -5.01
C GLN A 725 -11.54 9.20 -4.68
N THR A 726 -12.75 9.75 -4.54
CA THR A 726 -14.01 9.02 -4.30
C THR A 726 -14.81 8.90 -5.60
N PHE A 727 -14.38 8.04 -6.50
CA PHE A 727 -14.91 7.89 -7.85
C PHE A 727 -16.39 7.48 -7.86
N ASN A 728 -16.79 6.65 -6.91
CA ASN A 728 -18.17 6.20 -6.75
C ASN A 728 -19.15 7.36 -6.49
N THR A 729 -18.79 8.35 -5.69
CA THR A 729 -19.62 9.53 -5.42
C THR A 729 -19.67 10.48 -6.62
N ALA A 730 -18.58 10.60 -7.37
CA ALA A 730 -18.54 11.34 -8.64
C ALA A 730 -19.52 10.75 -9.67
N ILE A 731 -19.45 9.40 -9.84
CA ILE A 731 -20.36 8.70 -10.78
C ILE A 731 -21.82 8.85 -10.33
N ALA A 732 -22.11 8.71 -9.04
CA ALA A 732 -23.47 8.89 -8.50
C ALA A 732 -24.01 10.30 -8.80
N ALA A 733 -23.20 11.34 -8.59
CA ALA A 733 -23.61 12.72 -8.90
C ALA A 733 -23.92 12.91 -10.39
N ILE A 734 -23.12 12.31 -11.28
CA ILE A 734 -23.39 12.37 -12.73
C ILE A 734 -24.68 11.62 -13.07
N MET A 735 -24.95 10.47 -12.45
CA MET A 735 -26.20 9.72 -12.64
C MET A 735 -27.43 10.52 -12.19
N GLU A 736 -27.32 11.21 -11.05
CA GLU A 736 -28.36 12.11 -10.55
C GLU A 736 -28.62 13.27 -11.52
N LEU A 737 -27.57 13.93 -12.01
CA LEU A 737 -27.66 14.98 -13.02
C LEU A 737 -28.36 14.48 -14.30
N LEU A 738 -28.01 13.31 -14.80
CA LEU A 738 -28.65 12.71 -15.97
C LEU A 738 -30.15 12.43 -15.76
N ASN A 739 -30.56 12.06 -14.54
CA ASN A 739 -31.98 11.91 -14.22
C ASN A 739 -32.71 13.24 -14.21
N VAL A 740 -32.09 14.35 -13.83
CA VAL A 740 -32.65 15.70 -13.97
C VAL A 740 -32.73 16.11 -15.44
N ALA A 741 -31.61 15.96 -16.18
CA ALA A 741 -31.50 16.30 -17.58
C ALA A 741 -32.51 15.57 -18.47
N SER A 742 -32.79 14.30 -18.17
CA SER A 742 -33.77 13.48 -18.93
C SER A 742 -35.21 14.00 -18.86
N LYS A 743 -35.53 14.83 -17.87
CA LYS A 743 -36.84 15.48 -17.74
C LYS A 743 -36.94 16.78 -18.54
N CYS A 744 -35.82 17.33 -18.98
CA CYS A 744 -35.75 18.50 -19.85
C CYS A 744 -35.94 18.05 -21.29
N THR A 745 -37.17 18.07 -21.79
CA THR A 745 -37.55 17.57 -23.13
C THR A 745 -37.83 18.66 -24.13
N GLY A 746 -37.70 19.93 -23.75
CA GLY A 746 -37.92 21.08 -24.66
C GLY A 746 -37.06 21.00 -25.92
N THR A 747 -37.66 21.40 -27.06
CA THR A 747 -37.02 21.42 -28.39
C THR A 747 -36.80 22.80 -28.93
N ASP A 748 -37.21 23.84 -28.15
CA ASP A 748 -36.88 25.22 -28.48
C ASP A 748 -35.37 25.48 -28.36
N GLU A 749 -34.89 26.55 -28.98
CA GLU A 749 -33.45 26.85 -29.07
C GLU A 749 -32.76 26.91 -27.70
N VAL A 750 -33.38 27.47 -26.68
CA VAL A 750 -32.79 27.65 -25.35
C VAL A 750 -32.75 26.32 -24.61
N SER A 751 -33.83 25.55 -24.67
CA SER A 751 -33.88 24.20 -24.09
C SER A 751 -32.85 23.28 -24.75
N MET A 752 -32.72 23.33 -26.08
CA MET A 752 -31.70 22.54 -26.80
C MET A 752 -30.28 22.94 -26.39
N ALA A 753 -30.00 24.26 -26.30
CA ALA A 753 -28.68 24.75 -25.88
C ALA A 753 -28.28 24.22 -24.46
N VAL A 754 -29.21 24.29 -23.50
CA VAL A 754 -28.98 23.77 -22.13
C VAL A 754 -28.79 22.26 -22.13
N ARG A 755 -29.58 21.51 -22.89
CA ARG A 755 -29.41 20.06 -23.01
C ARG A 755 -28.04 19.69 -23.58
N TYR A 756 -27.59 20.35 -24.63
CA TYR A 756 -26.25 20.14 -25.19
C TYR A 756 -25.14 20.52 -24.20
N GLU A 757 -25.31 21.64 -23.46
CA GLU A 757 -24.38 22.02 -22.38
C GLU A 757 -24.25 20.89 -21.34
N VAL A 758 -25.36 20.31 -20.89
CA VAL A 758 -25.36 19.21 -19.91
C VAL A 758 -24.68 17.98 -20.48
N TYR A 759 -25.06 17.49 -21.67
CA TYR A 759 -24.49 16.25 -22.20
C TYR A 759 -23.03 16.38 -22.61
N ASN A 760 -22.58 17.53 -23.12
CA ASN A 760 -21.16 17.77 -23.36
C ASN A 760 -20.32 17.69 -22.07
N ASN A 761 -20.78 18.33 -21.00
CA ASN A 761 -20.09 18.29 -19.71
C ASN A 761 -20.15 16.92 -19.06
N VAL A 762 -21.26 16.19 -19.17
CA VAL A 762 -21.36 14.81 -18.68
C VAL A 762 -20.38 13.90 -19.41
N VAL A 763 -20.25 14.00 -20.73
CA VAL A 763 -19.30 13.21 -21.51
C VAL A 763 -17.87 13.52 -21.11
N LEU A 764 -17.51 14.80 -20.90
CA LEU A 764 -16.19 15.18 -20.41
C LEU A 764 -15.90 14.66 -19.00
N MET A 765 -16.88 14.77 -18.07
CA MET A 765 -16.73 14.27 -16.70
C MET A 765 -16.60 12.73 -16.63
N LEU A 766 -17.27 12.00 -17.52
CA LEU A 766 -17.21 10.55 -17.60
C LEU A 766 -15.99 10.03 -18.39
N TYR A 767 -15.39 10.86 -19.24
CA TYR A 767 -14.28 10.44 -20.11
C TYR A 767 -13.12 9.78 -19.38
N PRO A 768 -12.66 10.22 -18.19
CA PRO A 768 -11.63 9.52 -17.44
C PRO A 768 -12.02 8.08 -17.07
N ILE A 769 -13.31 7.82 -16.85
CA ILE A 769 -13.84 6.55 -16.33
C ILE A 769 -14.17 5.59 -17.47
N VAL A 770 -14.92 6.06 -18.47
CA VAL A 770 -15.43 5.29 -19.61
C VAL A 770 -15.01 5.94 -20.95
N PRO A 771 -13.71 5.87 -21.27
CA PRO A 771 -13.14 6.72 -22.33
C PRO A 771 -13.61 6.38 -23.74
N HIS A 772 -13.89 5.09 -24.03
CA HIS A 772 -14.25 4.70 -25.41
C HIS A 772 -15.63 5.22 -25.82
N ILE A 773 -16.65 5.00 -24.97
CA ILE A 773 -17.99 5.50 -25.25
C ILE A 773 -18.00 7.03 -25.32
N CYS A 774 -17.28 7.69 -24.40
CA CYS A 774 -17.20 9.15 -24.39
C CYS A 774 -16.50 9.71 -25.62
N PHE A 775 -15.45 9.05 -26.12
CA PHE A 775 -14.78 9.43 -27.36
C PHE A 775 -15.77 9.46 -28.55
N LYS A 776 -16.62 8.44 -28.65
CA LYS A 776 -17.66 8.40 -29.72
C LYS A 776 -18.80 9.38 -29.48
N LEU A 777 -19.29 9.47 -28.23
CA LEU A 777 -20.37 10.40 -27.90
C LEU A 777 -19.98 11.86 -28.13
N TRP A 778 -18.71 12.22 -27.96
CA TRP A 778 -18.18 13.54 -28.21
C TRP A 778 -18.38 13.95 -29.67
N SER A 779 -18.05 13.08 -30.61
CA SER A 779 -18.27 13.31 -32.04
C SER A 779 -19.75 13.27 -32.43
N ILE A 780 -20.55 12.38 -31.81
CA ILE A 780 -21.99 12.29 -32.03
C ILE A 780 -22.71 13.61 -31.63
N LEU A 781 -22.23 14.25 -30.55
CA LEU A 781 -22.72 15.56 -30.10
C LEU A 781 -22.37 16.71 -31.07
N GLY A 782 -21.63 16.43 -32.15
CA GLY A 782 -21.27 17.40 -33.16
C GLY A 782 -19.98 18.18 -32.89
N ASN A 783 -19.21 17.77 -31.86
CA ASN A 783 -17.92 18.37 -31.58
C ASN A 783 -16.89 17.93 -32.64
N THR A 784 -16.09 18.90 -33.13
CA THR A 784 -15.07 18.68 -34.17
C THR A 784 -13.66 18.49 -33.61
N THR A 785 -13.51 18.73 -32.32
CA THR A 785 -12.26 18.53 -31.57
C THR A 785 -12.12 17.10 -31.07
N GLU A 786 -10.88 16.71 -30.73
CA GLU A 786 -10.61 15.42 -30.08
C GLU A 786 -10.82 15.57 -28.57
N ILE A 787 -11.62 14.70 -27.97
CA ILE A 787 -11.91 14.74 -26.53
C ILE A 787 -10.63 14.60 -25.67
N ASP A 788 -9.61 13.91 -26.16
CA ASP A 788 -8.31 13.74 -25.51
C ASP A 788 -7.53 15.06 -25.34
N LYS A 789 -7.86 16.07 -26.16
CA LYS A 789 -7.25 17.40 -26.16
C LYS A 789 -8.11 18.47 -25.50
N GLU A 790 -9.30 18.09 -25.02
CA GLU A 790 -10.20 19.00 -24.36
C GLU A 790 -9.72 19.35 -22.94
N THR A 791 -10.35 20.39 -22.38
CA THR A 791 -10.13 20.80 -21.00
C THR A 791 -11.26 20.34 -20.10
N TRP A 792 -10.92 20.09 -18.85
CA TRP A 792 -11.91 19.76 -17.82
C TRP A 792 -12.98 20.85 -17.71
N PRO A 793 -14.26 20.48 -17.51
CA PRO A 793 -15.35 21.46 -17.42
C PRO A 793 -15.11 22.52 -16.35
N ASN A 794 -15.36 23.77 -16.72
CA ASN A 794 -15.28 24.88 -15.78
C ASN A 794 -16.64 25.18 -15.13
N VAL A 795 -16.63 25.55 -13.87
CA VAL A 795 -17.84 25.97 -13.15
C VAL A 795 -18.22 27.37 -13.53
N ASP A 796 -19.46 27.57 -14.06
CA ASP A 796 -20.07 28.87 -14.23
C ASP A 796 -20.64 29.35 -12.89
N LYS A 797 -19.93 30.27 -12.25
CA LYS A 797 -20.32 30.81 -10.93
C LYS A 797 -21.66 31.57 -10.96
N ASP A 798 -22.06 32.12 -12.11
CA ASP A 798 -23.36 32.77 -12.22
C ASP A 798 -24.49 31.75 -12.22
N ALA A 799 -24.27 30.55 -12.73
CA ALA A 799 -25.25 29.47 -12.66
C ALA A 799 -25.45 28.93 -11.24
N LEU A 800 -24.46 29.12 -10.36
CA LEU A 800 -24.56 28.73 -8.94
C LEU A 800 -25.31 29.72 -8.05
N LYS A 801 -25.66 30.90 -8.56
CA LYS A 801 -26.48 31.84 -7.83
C LYS A 801 -27.90 31.33 -7.76
N GLU A 802 -28.39 31.11 -6.57
CA GLU A 802 -29.78 30.74 -6.33
C GLU A 802 -30.66 32.01 -6.41
N ASP A 803 -31.68 31.99 -7.27
CA ASP A 803 -32.69 33.04 -7.31
C ASP A 803 -33.54 33.05 -6.03
N GLU A 804 -33.70 31.84 -5.40
CA GLU A 804 -34.44 31.66 -4.16
C GLU A 804 -33.80 30.61 -3.29
N ILE A 805 -33.73 30.83 -1.99
CA ILE A 805 -33.31 29.85 -1.00
C ILE A 805 -34.47 29.44 -0.10
N THR A 806 -34.55 28.19 0.25
CA THR A 806 -35.55 27.67 1.20
C THR A 806 -35.11 27.87 2.63
N VAL A 807 -35.79 28.75 3.35
CA VAL A 807 -35.57 28.99 4.78
C VAL A 807 -36.62 28.23 5.59
N VAL A 808 -36.16 27.52 6.61
CA VAL A 808 -37.03 26.81 7.56
C VAL A 808 -37.55 27.81 8.60
N VAL A 809 -38.88 27.87 8.79
CA VAL A 809 -39.46 28.69 9.82
C VAL A 809 -39.91 27.84 11.01
N GLN A 810 -39.39 28.20 12.15
CA GLN A 810 -39.73 27.57 13.44
C GLN A 810 -40.50 28.55 14.30
N VAL A 811 -41.42 28.00 15.09
CA VAL A 811 -42.04 28.71 16.22
C VAL A 811 -41.78 27.94 17.47
N ASN A 812 -41.11 28.59 18.45
CA ASN A 812 -40.69 27.98 19.71
C ASN A 812 -39.85 26.69 19.50
N GLY A 813 -38.89 26.73 18.54
CA GLY A 813 -38.00 25.63 18.22
C GLY A 813 -38.61 24.47 17.39
N LYS A 814 -39.93 24.54 17.06
CA LYS A 814 -40.58 23.51 16.23
C LYS A 814 -40.80 24.01 14.81
N VAL A 815 -40.40 23.25 13.81
CA VAL A 815 -40.62 23.57 12.38
C VAL A 815 -42.12 23.71 12.10
N ARG A 816 -42.52 24.84 11.50
CA ARG A 816 -43.92 25.17 11.18
C ARG A 816 -44.15 25.44 9.70
N ALA A 817 -43.14 26.00 9.03
CA ALA A 817 -43.22 26.30 7.60
C ALA A 817 -41.83 26.17 6.96
N ARG A 818 -41.84 26.14 5.62
CA ARG A 818 -40.66 26.34 4.79
C ARG A 818 -41.06 27.40 3.75
N MET A 819 -40.27 28.45 3.60
CA MET A 819 -40.54 29.53 2.64
C MET A 819 -39.35 29.73 1.73
N ASN A 820 -39.63 30.00 0.46
CA ASN A 820 -38.60 30.41 -0.49
C ASN A 820 -38.47 31.94 -0.44
N ILE A 821 -37.22 32.37 -0.34
CA ILE A 821 -36.90 33.82 -0.29
C ILE A 821 -35.71 34.11 -1.22
N ASP A 822 -35.62 35.34 -1.70
CA ASP A 822 -34.44 35.87 -2.34
C ASP A 822 -33.26 35.85 -1.34
N PRO A 823 -32.11 35.24 -1.69
CA PRO A 823 -30.94 35.16 -0.79
C PRO A 823 -30.38 36.53 -0.39
N ASN A 824 -30.71 37.58 -1.12
CA ASN A 824 -30.32 38.98 -0.88
C ASN A 824 -31.25 39.72 0.10
N PHE A 825 -32.38 39.12 0.52
CA PHE A 825 -33.24 39.74 1.51
C PHE A 825 -32.51 39.94 2.85
N ASP A 826 -32.72 41.11 3.42
CA ASP A 826 -32.23 41.43 4.78
C ASP A 826 -33.03 40.67 5.86
N GLU A 827 -32.52 40.63 7.07
CA GLU A 827 -33.13 39.96 8.18
C GLU A 827 -34.56 40.42 8.48
N ASN A 828 -34.83 41.72 8.31
CA ASN A 828 -36.14 42.27 8.57
C ASN A 828 -37.16 41.77 7.56
N THR A 829 -36.82 41.83 6.27
CA THR A 829 -37.67 41.33 5.17
C THR A 829 -37.97 39.86 5.31
N VAL A 830 -36.93 39.05 5.65
CA VAL A 830 -37.12 37.62 5.85
C VAL A 830 -37.99 37.30 7.05
N THR A 831 -37.85 38.03 8.13
CA THR A 831 -38.64 37.88 9.36
C THR A 831 -40.11 38.29 9.13
N GLU A 832 -40.36 39.39 8.41
CA GLU A 832 -41.71 39.81 8.04
C GLU A 832 -42.43 38.79 7.17
N LYS A 833 -41.74 38.25 6.17
CA LYS A 833 -42.29 37.20 5.31
C LYS A 833 -42.57 35.91 6.12
N ALA A 834 -41.69 35.53 7.06
CA ALA A 834 -41.88 34.37 7.91
C ALA A 834 -43.13 34.54 8.78
N LEU A 835 -43.35 35.71 9.38
CA LEU A 835 -44.52 36.03 10.19
C LEU A 835 -45.81 36.09 9.34
N ALA A 836 -45.70 36.49 8.06
CA ALA A 836 -46.85 36.56 7.15
C ALA A 836 -47.32 35.19 6.62
N THR A 837 -46.54 34.14 6.82
CA THR A 837 -46.86 32.78 6.34
C THR A 837 -48.05 32.20 7.12
N GLU A 838 -49.05 31.70 6.40
CA GLU A 838 -50.31 31.20 6.98
C GLU A 838 -50.11 30.08 8.02
N GLU A 839 -49.17 29.19 7.75
CA GLU A 839 -48.78 28.10 8.67
C GLU A 839 -48.17 28.62 9.97
N VAL A 840 -47.45 29.76 9.90
CA VAL A 840 -46.78 30.37 11.04
C VAL A 840 -47.79 31.21 11.85
N LYS A 841 -48.68 31.91 11.18
CA LYS A 841 -49.75 32.67 11.86
C LYS A 841 -50.57 31.82 12.80
N LYS A 842 -50.88 30.58 12.42
CA LYS A 842 -51.62 29.62 13.29
C LYS A 842 -51.00 29.43 14.66
N PHE A 843 -49.72 29.76 14.83
CA PHE A 843 -48.99 29.61 16.07
C PHE A 843 -48.54 30.93 16.71
N THR A 844 -48.69 32.06 15.96
CA THR A 844 -48.29 33.38 16.43
C THR A 844 -49.47 34.35 16.65
N ASP A 845 -50.65 34.10 16.02
CA ASP A 845 -51.82 34.93 16.19
C ASP A 845 -52.29 35.00 17.65
N GLY A 846 -52.48 36.21 18.15
CA GLY A 846 -52.86 36.45 19.54
C GLY A 846 -51.76 36.29 20.57
N LYS A 847 -50.52 36.06 20.15
CA LYS A 847 -49.36 35.93 20.99
C LYS A 847 -48.38 37.09 20.83
N GLN A 848 -47.70 37.41 21.97
CA GLN A 848 -46.63 38.39 21.91
C GLN A 848 -45.35 37.76 21.38
N ILE A 849 -44.77 38.29 20.29
CA ILE A 849 -43.49 37.87 19.77
C ILE A 849 -42.39 38.51 20.61
N LYS A 850 -41.65 37.70 21.35
CA LYS A 850 -40.54 38.18 22.21
C LYS A 850 -39.22 38.32 21.47
N LYS A 851 -38.96 37.47 20.51
CA LYS A 851 -37.69 37.48 19.77
C LYS A 851 -37.84 36.70 18.46
N THR A 852 -37.21 37.22 17.42
CA THR A 852 -36.94 36.49 16.16
C THR A 852 -35.44 36.29 16.00
N ILE A 853 -35.03 35.13 15.56
CA ILE A 853 -33.64 34.76 15.34
C ILE A 853 -33.52 34.26 13.91
N TYR A 854 -32.84 35.03 13.09
CA TYR A 854 -32.54 34.65 11.72
C TYR A 854 -31.12 34.10 11.59
N VAL A 855 -30.99 32.89 11.11
CA VAL A 855 -29.71 32.29 10.67
C VAL A 855 -29.71 32.40 9.16
N LYS A 856 -28.89 33.31 8.64
CA LYS A 856 -28.88 33.70 7.23
C LYS A 856 -28.92 32.49 6.29
N GLY A 857 -29.92 32.46 5.43
CA GLY A 857 -30.12 31.41 4.45
C GLY A 857 -30.57 30.04 4.96
N ARG A 858 -30.81 29.88 6.25
CA ARG A 858 -31.10 28.54 6.84
C ARG A 858 -32.41 28.49 7.64
N LEU A 859 -32.58 29.40 8.55
CA LEU A 859 -33.60 29.27 9.59
C LEU A 859 -34.07 30.63 10.11
N VAL A 860 -35.39 30.77 10.28
CA VAL A 860 -36.00 31.78 11.14
C VAL A 860 -36.68 31.09 12.32
N ASN A 861 -36.29 31.43 13.54
CA ASN A 861 -36.97 30.93 14.75
C ASN A 861 -37.68 32.08 15.45
N ILE A 862 -39.00 31.97 15.56
CA ILE A 862 -39.91 32.96 16.20
C ILE A 862 -40.23 32.46 17.59
N VAL A 863 -39.90 33.25 18.61
CA VAL A 863 -40.28 32.99 19.98
C VAL A 863 -41.57 33.76 20.31
N ALA A 864 -42.70 33.05 20.38
CA ALA A 864 -44.04 33.59 20.66
C ALA A 864 -44.57 33.00 21.97
N ILE A 865 -45.08 33.87 22.85
CA ILE A 865 -45.62 33.55 24.17
C ILE A 865 -47.08 33.93 24.25
#